data_31ccc2c2f406a4308c0c424cf6d9b6ec
#
_entry.id   31ccc2c2f406a4308c0c424cf6d9b6ec
#
_cell.length_a   1.000
_cell.length_b   1.000
_cell.length_c   1.000
_cell.angle_alpha   90.00
_cell.angle_beta   90.00
_cell.angle_gamma   90.00
#
_symmetry.space_group_name_H-M   'P 1'
#
loop_
_entity.id
_entity.type
_entity.pdbx_description
1 polymer ?
#
loop_
_entity_poly.entity_id
_entity_poly.type
_entity_poly.pdbx_seq_one_letter_code
_entity_poly.pdbx_strand_id
1 'polypeptide(L)'
;MSATIGPARNRVDGRLKVTGAAKYSVEFEVPECAHGWTVESNIAKGRITAIDTKAAQGVPGVLAVLTHLNTPKFQAAPKKEERGGGGGIRNEERFPLNDDEVHYAGQYVALVVAKTIEQARQAGSLVRVSYAPEEPLLTMEAAEHKAQKPKTNHDEHVQIKKGDVEAALKDASLVKIEQTYITPTETHNPIEMSGTIAVWAGDKNLTLYDATQFVKGVQNIVAHAFGLELENVRIICPFVGGAFGCKGAVWMHVLLAAMGAKLAGVPVKVHVTRRNMFVGAGHRTPTRQTLSLAATRDGKLQAIQHLSETLTSTVGQFTESCGARSTGLMYESPAIRVEETVYPVNVSTPTFMRAPGECPGTYALECALDELSIALKMDPVALRLANHADNHPTKNVPFSAKHLKEAYQLGAEKFGWAKRNPEPRSMRDGDVLLGWGMATATYPAHKMSAAAKVQLRANNTATVQCATHDLGTGAYTAFTQISSEQIGLPFENITFELGKSDFPFGPVAGGSNSTGTVGTAIHAAAGLLHKALAELAVKDSKSPLYNLKTDDITMVAPGRIGLKTDSAKSDAYADILKRAGKESIEVQSEQKPPEENKKQAFQSWGAHFCEVKIDPLLPRVQVTRVVSVMNCGRVVSAKTARSQIMGGVVMGIGMALTEETSYDPGTGLPVTRNLADYHVPTNADVPEIEVAFVGEPDFAFNPIGARGMGEIGITGIAAAIANAVYHATGKRVRDLPITPDKLI
;
A
#
# COMPACT_ATOMS: atom_id res chain seq x y z
N MET A 1 -7.04 27.70 -20.90
CA MET A 1 -5.82 27.11 -20.30
C MET A 1 -5.67 25.68 -20.82
N SER A 2 -4.47 25.25 -21.18
CA SER A 2 -4.24 23.81 -21.29
C SER A 2 -4.50 23.18 -19.91
N ALA A 3 -5.27 22.09 -19.83
CA ALA A 3 -5.58 21.43 -18.57
C ALA A 3 -4.28 21.11 -17.81
N THR A 4 -4.18 21.49 -16.54
CA THR A 4 -3.01 21.20 -15.72
C THR A 4 -3.05 19.77 -15.18
N ILE A 5 -4.24 19.28 -14.86
CA ILE A 5 -4.54 17.89 -14.50
C ILE A 5 -4.85 17.08 -15.75
N GLY A 6 -4.34 15.86 -15.84
CA GLY A 6 -4.53 14.93 -16.95
C GLY A 6 -3.31 14.72 -17.85
N PRO A 7 -2.54 15.76 -18.26
CA PRO A 7 -1.39 15.58 -19.12
C PRO A 7 -0.30 14.66 -18.53
N ALA A 8 0.38 13.94 -19.43
CA ALA A 8 1.51 13.07 -19.13
C ALA A 8 2.79 13.91 -18.90
N ARG A 9 2.91 14.53 -17.74
CA ARG A 9 4.09 15.33 -17.40
C ARG A 9 5.25 14.45 -16.92
N ASN A 10 6.47 14.90 -17.16
CA ASN A 10 7.66 14.30 -16.54
C ASN A 10 7.65 14.58 -15.03
N ARG A 11 8.25 13.66 -14.28
CA ARG A 11 8.36 13.80 -12.82
C ARG A 11 9.21 15.02 -12.47
N VAL A 12 8.71 15.89 -11.57
CA VAL A 12 9.46 17.04 -11.07
C VAL A 12 10.72 16.63 -10.29
N ASP A 13 10.68 15.47 -9.64
CA ASP A 13 11.76 14.85 -8.87
C ASP A 13 12.66 13.93 -9.73
N GLY A 14 12.36 13.73 -11.01
CA GLY A 14 13.03 12.75 -11.87
C GLY A 14 14.52 13.01 -12.03
N ARG A 15 14.93 14.28 -12.25
CA ARG A 15 16.35 14.64 -12.39
C ARG A 15 17.15 14.31 -11.13
N LEU A 16 16.63 14.64 -9.94
CA LEU A 16 17.28 14.34 -8.66
C LEU A 16 17.56 12.85 -8.52
N LYS A 17 16.58 12.00 -8.91
CA LYS A 17 16.70 10.54 -8.82
C LYS A 17 17.74 9.96 -9.78
N VAL A 18 17.69 10.34 -11.05
CA VAL A 18 18.60 9.78 -12.07
C VAL A 18 20.03 10.29 -11.97
N THR A 19 20.27 11.38 -11.25
CA THR A 19 21.63 11.91 -11.02
C THR A 19 22.20 11.52 -9.65
N GLY A 20 21.44 10.77 -8.81
CA GLY A 20 21.86 10.42 -7.45
C GLY A 20 21.79 11.59 -6.44
N ALA A 21 21.19 12.73 -6.82
CA ALA A 21 21.03 13.88 -5.93
C ALA A 21 19.87 13.71 -4.95
N ALA A 22 18.90 12.82 -5.22
CA ALA A 22 17.87 12.45 -4.28
C ALA A 22 18.50 11.66 -3.12
N LYS A 23 18.29 12.11 -1.88
CA LYS A 23 18.81 11.44 -0.68
C LYS A 23 17.72 10.60 -0.02
N TYR A 24 17.96 9.30 0.07
CA TYR A 24 17.13 8.35 0.79
C TYR A 24 17.58 8.27 2.26
N SER A 25 16.78 7.63 3.13
CA SER A 25 16.93 7.74 4.60
C SER A 25 18.33 7.47 5.13
N VAL A 26 19.01 6.42 4.64
CA VAL A 26 20.37 6.05 5.13
C VAL A 26 21.51 6.70 4.37
N GLU A 27 21.20 7.54 3.37
CA GLU A 27 22.17 8.27 2.54
C GLU A 27 22.45 9.69 3.06
N PHE A 28 21.74 10.13 4.09
CA PHE A 28 22.06 11.40 4.73
C PHE A 28 23.42 11.32 5.41
N GLU A 29 24.26 12.31 5.15
CA GLU A 29 25.55 12.44 5.78
C GLU A 29 25.39 13.13 7.13
N VAL A 30 25.64 12.39 8.20
CA VAL A 30 25.60 12.88 9.58
C VAL A 30 27.00 12.73 10.16
N PRO A 31 27.62 13.83 10.66
CA PRO A 31 28.96 13.77 11.25
C PRO A 31 29.03 12.75 12.38
N GLU A 32 30.16 12.06 12.50
CA GLU A 32 30.46 11.08 13.57
C GLU A 32 29.42 9.94 13.69
N CYS A 33 28.69 9.62 12.61
CA CYS A 33 27.64 8.62 12.61
C CYS A 33 28.23 7.20 12.75
N ALA A 34 27.92 6.55 13.86
CA ALA A 34 28.21 5.13 14.10
C ALA A 34 27.19 4.22 13.38
N HIS A 35 27.51 2.93 13.33
CA HIS A 35 26.70 1.90 12.68
C HIS A 35 26.15 0.91 13.69
N GLY A 36 24.85 0.62 13.60
CA GLY A 36 24.18 -0.42 14.38
C GLY A 36 24.00 -1.71 13.59
N TRP A 37 24.34 -2.84 14.18
CA TRP A 37 24.13 -4.18 13.64
C TRP A 37 23.22 -4.98 14.57
N THR A 38 22.08 -5.46 14.05
CA THR A 38 21.12 -6.27 14.80
C THR A 38 21.57 -7.73 14.88
N VAL A 39 21.37 -8.35 16.03
CA VAL A 39 21.58 -9.79 16.26
C VAL A 39 20.20 -10.46 16.34
N GLU A 40 20.01 -11.50 15.52
CA GLU A 40 18.75 -12.23 15.40
C GLU A 40 18.73 -13.48 16.29
N SER A 41 17.54 -13.87 16.76
CA SER A 41 17.29 -15.18 17.34
C SER A 41 17.34 -16.28 16.25
N ASN A 42 17.87 -17.43 16.63
CA ASN A 42 17.88 -18.64 15.80
C ASN A 42 16.83 -19.69 16.24
N ILE A 43 15.97 -19.34 17.20
CA ILE A 43 14.82 -20.16 17.63
C ILE A 43 13.53 -19.40 17.37
N ALA A 44 12.44 -20.14 17.14
CA ALA A 44 11.12 -19.56 16.88
C ALA A 44 10.31 -19.28 18.15
N LYS A 45 10.62 -19.96 19.27
CA LYS A 45 9.93 -19.78 20.54
C LYS A 45 10.82 -20.21 21.72
N GLY A 46 10.75 -19.50 22.83
CA GLY A 46 11.45 -19.84 24.06
C GLY A 46 11.92 -18.60 24.82
N ARG A 47 12.96 -18.77 25.62
CA ARG A 47 13.58 -17.71 26.43
C ARG A 47 15.08 -17.68 26.28
N ILE A 48 15.67 -16.49 26.40
CA ILE A 48 17.12 -16.27 26.50
C ILE A 48 17.53 -16.63 27.92
N THR A 49 18.37 -17.65 28.09
CA THR A 49 18.89 -18.07 29.38
C THR A 49 20.22 -17.40 29.73
N ALA A 50 21.00 -17.03 28.71
CA ALA A 50 22.22 -16.26 28.84
C ALA A 50 22.57 -15.53 27.56
N ILE A 51 23.20 -14.37 27.68
CA ILE A 51 23.74 -13.62 26.54
C ILE A 51 25.15 -13.12 26.91
N ASP A 52 26.17 -13.64 26.23
CA ASP A 52 27.57 -13.22 26.41
C ASP A 52 27.96 -12.23 25.31
N THR A 53 28.29 -11.01 25.73
CA THR A 53 28.69 -9.90 24.90
C THR A 53 30.17 -9.53 25.03
N LYS A 54 30.94 -10.23 25.89
CA LYS A 54 32.31 -9.87 26.21
C LYS A 54 33.22 -9.80 24.98
N ALA A 55 33.18 -10.82 24.13
CA ALA A 55 34.00 -10.86 22.92
C ALA A 55 33.58 -9.74 21.92
N ALA A 56 32.29 -9.46 21.83
CA ALA A 56 31.77 -8.37 21.00
C ALA A 56 32.23 -6.98 21.50
N GLN A 57 32.17 -6.75 22.80
CA GLN A 57 32.64 -5.51 23.44
C GLN A 57 34.15 -5.30 23.29
N GLY A 58 34.94 -6.39 23.18
CA GLY A 58 36.37 -6.35 22.96
C GLY A 58 36.81 -5.98 21.55
N VAL A 59 35.90 -5.92 20.55
CA VAL A 59 36.24 -5.52 19.16
C VAL A 59 36.58 -4.03 19.13
N PRO A 60 37.75 -3.62 18.62
CA PRO A 60 38.10 -2.21 18.51
C PRO A 60 37.05 -1.40 17.76
N GLY A 61 36.66 -0.26 18.32
CA GLY A 61 35.65 0.61 17.70
C GLY A 61 34.21 0.31 18.09
N VAL A 62 33.92 -0.73 18.86
CA VAL A 62 32.60 -0.96 19.46
C VAL A 62 32.35 0.09 20.54
N LEU A 63 31.18 0.75 20.45
CA LEU A 63 30.75 1.83 21.34
C LEU A 63 29.73 1.32 22.37
N ALA A 64 28.84 0.42 21.98
CA ALA A 64 27.82 -0.17 22.84
C ALA A 64 27.35 -1.52 22.32
N VAL A 65 26.93 -2.40 23.24
CA VAL A 65 26.21 -3.64 22.93
C VAL A 65 24.95 -3.66 23.80
N LEU A 66 23.80 -3.49 23.15
CA LEU A 66 22.47 -3.43 23.77
C LEU A 66 21.85 -4.83 23.82
N THR A 67 21.31 -5.20 24.95
CA THR A 67 20.59 -6.45 25.20
C THR A 67 19.43 -6.18 26.18
N HIS A 68 18.55 -7.15 26.39
CA HIS A 68 17.48 -7.04 27.40
C HIS A 68 17.97 -6.80 28.82
N LEU A 69 19.27 -7.07 29.13
CA LEU A 69 19.87 -6.91 30.47
C LEU A 69 20.31 -5.47 30.76
N ASN A 70 20.68 -4.69 29.75
CA ASN A 70 21.29 -3.38 29.92
C ASN A 70 20.59 -2.24 29.16
N THR A 71 19.46 -2.53 28.44
CA THR A 71 18.71 -1.52 27.74
C THR A 71 17.57 -0.98 28.61
N PRO A 72 17.45 0.35 28.77
CA PRO A 72 16.27 0.94 29.42
C PRO A 72 14.97 0.48 28.77
N LYS A 73 13.94 0.22 29.57
CA LYS A 73 12.65 -0.22 29.06
C LYS A 73 11.95 0.93 28.34
N PHE A 74 11.36 0.61 27.20
CA PHE A 74 10.48 1.54 26.49
C PHE A 74 9.17 1.72 27.26
N GLN A 75 8.58 2.90 27.16
CA GLN A 75 7.26 3.15 27.77
C GLN A 75 6.18 2.37 27.01
N ALA A 76 5.18 1.88 27.73
CA ALA A 76 4.06 1.17 27.11
C ALA A 76 3.39 2.03 26.05
N ALA A 77 3.08 1.45 24.90
CA ALA A 77 2.38 2.18 23.85
C ALA A 77 0.96 2.57 24.32
N PRO A 78 0.45 3.75 23.96
CA PRO A 78 -0.94 4.11 24.23
C PRO A 78 -1.86 3.09 23.57
N LYS A 79 -3.00 2.83 24.17
CA LYS A 79 -4.01 1.97 23.56
C LYS A 79 -4.46 2.54 22.20
N LYS A 80 -4.94 1.67 21.31
CA LYS A 80 -5.34 2.08 19.95
C LYS A 80 -6.32 3.25 19.95
N GLU A 81 -7.25 3.26 20.92
CA GLU A 81 -8.27 4.29 21.11
C GLU A 81 -7.67 5.66 21.52
N GLU A 82 -6.53 5.65 22.18
CA GLU A 82 -5.84 6.85 22.68
C GLU A 82 -4.92 7.49 21.63
N ARG A 83 -4.62 6.78 20.52
CA ARG A 83 -3.65 7.23 19.52
C ARG A 83 -4.17 8.31 18.58
N GLY A 84 -5.49 8.55 18.54
CA GLY A 84 -6.11 9.50 17.59
C GLY A 84 -5.83 9.18 16.12
N GLY A 85 -6.29 10.00 15.20
CA GLY A 85 -6.09 9.81 13.75
C GLY A 85 -4.63 9.90 13.27
N GLY A 86 -3.69 10.40 14.11
CA GLY A 86 -2.25 10.49 13.85
C GLY A 86 -1.41 9.43 14.57
N GLY A 87 -2.03 8.46 15.24
CA GLY A 87 -1.42 7.58 16.23
C GLY A 87 -0.37 6.58 15.77
N GLY A 88 -0.08 6.52 14.47
CA GLY A 88 0.90 5.60 13.90
C GLY A 88 0.42 4.14 13.87
N ILE A 89 1.11 3.31 13.10
CA ILE A 89 0.83 1.88 12.96
C ILE A 89 1.98 1.10 13.58
N ARG A 90 1.67 0.26 14.57
CA ARG A 90 2.55 -0.77 15.09
C ARG A 90 1.86 -2.11 14.88
N ASN A 91 2.51 -2.99 14.14
CA ASN A 91 1.99 -4.33 13.94
C ASN A 91 2.46 -5.29 15.05
N GLU A 92 3.62 -5.04 15.64
CA GLU A 92 4.14 -5.78 16.79
C GLU A 92 3.89 -5.00 18.08
N GLU A 93 3.19 -5.60 19.04
CA GLU A 93 2.77 -4.92 20.29
C GLU A 93 3.89 -4.84 21.32
N ARG A 94 4.85 -5.77 21.30
CA ARG A 94 6.02 -5.74 22.18
C ARG A 94 7.08 -4.73 21.71
N PHE A 95 7.93 -4.29 22.62
CA PHE A 95 9.11 -3.47 22.32
C PHE A 95 10.38 -4.35 22.25
N PRO A 96 11.37 -3.95 21.41
CA PRO A 96 12.61 -4.72 21.32
C PRO A 96 13.39 -4.65 22.65
N LEU A 97 14.04 -5.75 23.03
CA LEU A 97 14.91 -5.86 24.21
C LEU A 97 14.23 -5.53 25.55
N ASN A 98 12.89 -5.57 25.63
CA ASN A 98 12.19 -5.33 26.89
C ASN A 98 12.17 -6.54 27.84
N ASP A 99 12.34 -7.74 27.30
CA ASP A 99 12.30 -9.02 28.02
C ASP A 99 13.25 -10.06 27.39
N ASP A 100 13.28 -11.24 27.96
CA ASP A 100 14.06 -12.40 27.51
C ASP A 100 13.27 -13.36 26.60
N GLU A 101 12.02 -13.02 26.26
CA GLU A 101 11.16 -13.90 25.47
C GLU A 101 11.47 -13.84 23.98
N VAL A 102 11.45 -15.01 23.33
CA VAL A 102 11.56 -15.17 21.88
C VAL A 102 10.26 -15.71 21.35
N HIS A 103 9.66 -14.99 20.41
CA HIS A 103 8.33 -15.28 19.85
C HIS A 103 8.36 -15.76 18.41
N TYR A 104 9.43 -15.46 17.67
CA TYR A 104 9.63 -15.91 16.29
C TYR A 104 11.13 -15.94 15.94
N ALA A 105 11.49 -16.78 15.00
CA ALA A 105 12.85 -16.87 14.51
C ALA A 105 13.22 -15.60 13.70
N GLY A 106 14.39 -15.03 13.97
CA GLY A 106 14.82 -13.74 13.40
C GLY A 106 14.44 -12.51 14.24
N GLN A 107 13.77 -12.68 15.40
CA GLN A 107 13.55 -11.61 16.38
C GLN A 107 14.86 -10.99 16.82
N TYR A 108 14.95 -9.65 16.88
CA TYR A 108 16.16 -8.97 17.35
C TYR A 108 16.35 -9.16 18.87
N VAL A 109 17.48 -9.73 19.25
CA VAL A 109 17.86 -10.04 20.65
C VAL A 109 19.03 -9.19 21.17
N ALA A 110 19.76 -8.52 20.27
CA ALA A 110 20.76 -7.52 20.61
C ALA A 110 20.95 -6.51 19.46
N LEU A 111 21.56 -5.36 19.81
CA LEU A 111 22.10 -4.37 18.88
C LEU A 111 23.55 -4.07 19.23
N VAL A 112 24.46 -4.21 18.28
CA VAL A 112 25.86 -3.77 18.43
C VAL A 112 26.02 -2.44 17.72
N VAL A 113 26.60 -1.45 18.41
CA VAL A 113 26.92 -0.13 17.86
C VAL A 113 28.45 0.01 17.79
N ALA A 114 28.98 0.31 16.61
CA ALA A 114 30.40 0.50 16.38
C ALA A 114 30.68 1.65 15.38
N LYS A 115 31.94 2.11 15.35
CA LYS A 115 32.35 3.23 14.48
C LYS A 115 32.18 2.93 12.99
N THR A 116 32.37 1.68 12.58
CA THR A 116 32.16 1.26 11.17
C THR A 116 31.22 0.06 11.10
N ILE A 117 30.62 -0.15 9.91
CA ILE A 117 29.68 -1.25 9.68
C ILE A 117 30.38 -2.61 9.80
N GLU A 118 31.66 -2.69 9.38
CA GLU A 118 32.48 -3.92 9.45
C GLU A 118 32.72 -4.30 10.90
N GLN A 119 33.06 -3.32 11.76
CA GLN A 119 33.26 -3.55 13.20
C GLN A 119 31.94 -3.97 13.87
N ALA A 120 30.84 -3.31 13.55
CA ALA A 120 29.52 -3.65 14.08
C ALA A 120 29.10 -5.08 13.67
N ARG A 121 29.31 -5.45 12.42
CA ARG A 121 29.03 -6.80 11.88
C ARG A 121 29.92 -7.87 12.52
N GLN A 122 31.22 -7.62 12.61
CA GLN A 122 32.18 -8.53 13.26
C GLN A 122 31.78 -8.74 14.73
N ALA A 123 31.56 -7.67 15.47
CA ALA A 123 31.16 -7.76 16.87
C ALA A 123 29.80 -8.46 17.05
N GLY A 124 28.84 -8.18 16.17
CA GLY A 124 27.54 -8.86 16.16
C GLY A 124 27.67 -10.39 16.01
N SER A 125 28.63 -10.86 15.20
CA SER A 125 28.88 -12.30 15.03
C SER A 125 29.53 -12.96 16.27
N LEU A 126 30.06 -12.17 17.20
CA LEU A 126 30.68 -12.63 18.42
C LEU A 126 29.72 -12.64 19.64
N VAL A 127 28.53 -12.06 19.51
CA VAL A 127 27.50 -12.18 20.55
C VAL A 127 27.03 -13.63 20.60
N ARG A 128 27.09 -14.22 21.82
CA ARG A 128 26.64 -15.61 22.05
C ARG A 128 25.37 -15.59 22.90
N VAL A 129 24.31 -16.20 22.33
CA VAL A 129 23.01 -16.29 23.02
C VAL A 129 22.69 -17.75 23.27
N SER A 130 22.36 -18.07 24.52
CA SER A 130 21.87 -19.39 24.94
C SER A 130 20.37 -19.30 25.16
N TYR A 131 19.65 -20.32 24.75
CA TYR A 131 18.19 -20.34 24.81
C TYR A 131 17.70 -21.57 25.59
N ALA A 132 16.51 -21.44 26.18
CA ALA A 132 15.63 -22.54 26.56
C ALA A 132 14.51 -22.57 25.48
N PRO A 133 14.66 -23.40 24.44
CA PRO A 133 13.68 -23.46 23.35
C PRO A 133 12.39 -24.13 23.82
N GLU A 134 11.26 -23.67 23.27
CA GLU A 134 9.94 -24.28 23.41
C GLU A 134 9.43 -24.70 22.04
N GLU A 135 8.44 -25.63 21.99
CA GLU A 135 7.80 -26.07 20.77
C GLU A 135 7.03 -24.90 20.12
N PRO A 136 7.39 -24.47 18.88
CA PRO A 136 6.70 -23.39 18.21
C PRO A 136 5.47 -23.89 17.43
N LEU A 137 4.46 -23.05 17.31
CA LEU A 137 3.38 -23.24 16.35
C LEU A 137 3.74 -22.50 15.06
N LEU A 138 3.86 -23.22 13.93
CA LEU A 138 4.32 -22.65 12.67
C LEU A 138 3.31 -22.75 11.53
N THR A 139 2.25 -23.57 11.69
CA THR A 139 1.23 -23.81 10.66
C THR A 139 -0.19 -23.61 11.19
N MET A 140 -1.16 -23.49 10.28
CA MET A 140 -2.59 -23.38 10.62
C MET A 140 -3.04 -24.61 11.41
N GLU A 141 -2.62 -25.81 10.99
CA GLU A 141 -2.98 -27.08 11.61
C GLU A 141 -2.44 -27.17 13.05
N ALA A 142 -1.19 -26.77 13.28
CA ALA A 142 -0.60 -26.76 14.62
C ALA A 142 -1.30 -25.74 15.54
N ALA A 143 -1.81 -24.65 14.99
CA ALA A 143 -2.47 -23.58 15.72
C ALA A 143 -4.01 -23.68 15.72
N GLU A 144 -4.62 -24.77 15.27
CA GLU A 144 -6.07 -24.93 15.15
C GLU A 144 -6.81 -24.62 16.46
N HIS A 145 -6.25 -25.07 17.60
CA HIS A 145 -6.80 -24.80 18.92
C HIS A 145 -6.75 -23.32 19.37
N LYS A 146 -6.05 -22.45 18.62
CA LYS A 146 -5.95 -21.00 18.84
C LYS A 146 -6.67 -20.19 17.76
N ALA A 147 -7.39 -20.83 16.85
CA ALA A 147 -8.11 -20.18 15.77
C ALA A 147 -9.04 -19.08 16.28
N GLN A 148 -9.02 -17.94 15.64
CA GLN A 148 -9.80 -16.75 16.01
C GLN A 148 -10.65 -16.33 14.81
N LYS A 149 -11.88 -15.88 15.07
CA LYS A 149 -12.77 -15.29 14.07
C LYS A 149 -12.96 -13.79 14.38
N PRO A 150 -12.12 -12.90 13.83
CA PRO A 150 -12.26 -11.47 14.03
C PRO A 150 -13.62 -11.00 13.50
N LYS A 151 -14.29 -10.11 14.21
CA LYS A 151 -15.58 -9.54 13.76
C LYS A 151 -15.37 -8.37 12.82
N THR A 152 -14.32 -7.59 13.05
CA THR A 152 -13.99 -6.38 12.30
C THR A 152 -12.52 -6.33 11.99
N ASN A 153 -12.16 -5.64 10.90
CA ASN A 153 -10.81 -5.23 10.55
C ASN A 153 -10.86 -3.76 10.11
N HIS A 154 -10.16 -2.86 10.81
CA HIS A 154 -10.21 -1.41 10.55
C HIS A 154 -11.66 -0.87 10.46
N ASP A 155 -12.51 -1.26 11.44
CA ASP A 155 -13.93 -0.89 11.57
C ASP A 155 -14.86 -1.47 10.48
N GLU A 156 -14.36 -2.25 9.53
CA GLU A 156 -15.16 -2.99 8.56
C GLU A 156 -15.49 -4.40 9.07
N HIS A 157 -16.75 -4.81 8.91
CA HIS A 157 -17.17 -6.18 9.23
C HIS A 157 -16.51 -7.17 8.26
N VAL A 158 -15.86 -8.20 8.81
CA VAL A 158 -15.20 -9.25 8.02
C VAL A 158 -15.92 -10.59 8.07
N GLN A 159 -16.93 -10.72 8.95
CA GLN A 159 -17.88 -11.83 8.96
C GLN A 159 -19.16 -11.35 8.30
N ILE A 160 -19.54 -11.86 7.14
CA ILE A 160 -20.67 -11.39 6.35
C ILE A 160 -21.66 -12.54 6.14
N LYS A 161 -22.95 -12.25 6.34
CA LYS A 161 -24.04 -13.17 6.06
C LYS A 161 -25.22 -12.41 5.42
N LYS A 162 -25.62 -12.80 4.22
CA LYS A 162 -26.77 -12.33 3.46
C LYS A 162 -27.51 -13.54 2.90
N GLY A 163 -28.81 -13.63 3.05
CA GLY A 163 -29.61 -14.73 2.53
C GLY A 163 -29.27 -16.11 3.11
N ASP A 164 -29.69 -17.18 2.44
CA ASP A 164 -29.48 -18.56 2.83
C ASP A 164 -28.60 -19.29 1.83
N VAL A 165 -27.29 -19.25 2.08
CA VAL A 165 -26.27 -19.89 1.24
C VAL A 165 -26.40 -21.42 1.28
N GLU A 166 -26.74 -21.99 2.44
CA GLU A 166 -26.83 -23.44 2.62
C GLU A 166 -27.99 -24.05 1.82
N ALA A 167 -29.14 -23.38 1.78
CA ALA A 167 -30.27 -23.79 0.97
C ALA A 167 -29.91 -23.77 -0.53
N ALA A 168 -29.27 -22.70 -1.01
CA ALA A 168 -28.86 -22.59 -2.41
C ALA A 168 -27.78 -23.64 -2.78
N LEU A 169 -26.83 -23.93 -1.89
CA LEU A 169 -25.82 -24.96 -2.13
C LEU A 169 -26.42 -26.39 -2.12
N LYS A 170 -27.55 -26.62 -1.49
CA LYS A 170 -28.27 -27.91 -1.52
C LYS A 170 -29.20 -28.07 -2.73
N ASP A 171 -29.59 -27.00 -3.38
CA ASP A 171 -30.52 -27.04 -4.53
C ASP A 171 -29.89 -27.79 -5.72
N ALA A 172 -30.44 -28.96 -6.08
CA ALA A 172 -29.96 -29.83 -7.16
C ALA A 172 -30.16 -29.23 -8.57
N SER A 173 -30.99 -28.17 -8.73
CA SER A 173 -31.24 -27.51 -10.02
C SER A 173 -30.11 -26.59 -10.42
N LEU A 174 -29.27 -26.15 -9.48
CA LEU A 174 -28.19 -25.21 -9.68
C LEU A 174 -26.88 -25.90 -10.11
N VAL A 175 -26.11 -25.22 -10.95
CA VAL A 175 -24.72 -25.59 -11.25
C VAL A 175 -23.85 -25.08 -10.14
N LYS A 176 -22.95 -25.91 -9.62
CA LYS A 176 -22.14 -25.62 -8.43
C LYS A 176 -20.69 -25.91 -8.67
N ILE A 177 -19.84 -25.16 -8.00
CA ILE A 177 -18.44 -25.48 -7.80
C ILE A 177 -18.09 -25.30 -6.32
N GLU A 178 -17.15 -26.08 -5.83
CA GLU A 178 -16.49 -25.87 -4.55
C GLU A 178 -15.01 -26.18 -4.71
N GLN A 179 -14.15 -25.21 -4.41
CA GLN A 179 -12.71 -25.32 -4.61
C GLN A 179 -11.94 -24.55 -3.54
N THR A 180 -10.72 -25.00 -3.26
CA THR A 180 -9.79 -24.33 -2.36
C THR A 180 -8.63 -23.73 -3.14
N TYR A 181 -8.31 -22.46 -2.85
CA TYR A 181 -7.24 -21.68 -3.46
C TYR A 181 -6.23 -21.28 -2.38
N ILE A 182 -4.95 -21.42 -2.69
CA ILE A 182 -3.85 -21.17 -1.74
C ILE A 182 -2.93 -20.11 -2.31
N THR A 183 -2.56 -19.13 -1.47
CA THR A 183 -1.47 -18.21 -1.76
C THR A 183 -0.35 -18.38 -0.74
N PRO A 184 0.93 -18.33 -1.13
CA PRO A 184 2.06 -18.46 -0.22
C PRO A 184 2.28 -17.21 0.61
N THR A 185 3.26 -17.25 1.52
CA THR A 185 3.82 -16.04 2.12
C THR A 185 4.60 -15.26 1.08
N GLU A 186 4.34 -13.94 0.97
CA GLU A 186 5.05 -13.05 0.06
C GLU A 186 5.76 -11.95 0.84
N THR A 187 6.99 -11.59 0.44
CA THR A 187 7.78 -10.52 1.05
C THR A 187 7.89 -9.34 0.09
N HIS A 188 7.71 -8.12 0.62
CA HIS A 188 7.62 -6.87 -0.16
C HIS A 188 8.82 -6.55 -1.04
N ASN A 189 10.01 -6.87 -0.57
CA ASN A 189 11.29 -6.69 -1.25
C ASN A 189 11.48 -5.34 -1.98
N PRO A 190 11.19 -4.17 -1.33
CA PRO A 190 11.50 -2.88 -1.94
C PRO A 190 13.00 -2.76 -2.21
N ILE A 191 13.40 -2.04 -3.26
CA ILE A 191 14.82 -1.86 -3.61
C ILE A 191 15.55 -1.14 -2.47
N GLU A 192 14.99 -0.05 -1.93
CA GLU A 192 15.48 0.54 -0.70
C GLU A 192 15.08 -0.34 0.49
N MET A 193 16.04 -0.93 1.17
CA MET A 193 15.84 -1.61 2.44
C MET A 193 15.40 -0.62 3.52
N SER A 194 14.73 -1.10 4.56
CA SER A 194 14.41 -0.26 5.72
C SER A 194 15.68 0.21 6.44
N GLY A 195 15.67 1.41 6.98
CA GLY A 195 16.80 1.92 7.72
C GLY A 195 16.52 3.28 8.33
N THR A 196 17.20 3.56 9.42
CA THR A 196 17.03 4.76 10.24
C THR A 196 18.38 5.30 10.67
N ILE A 197 18.58 6.62 10.55
CA ILE A 197 19.66 7.34 11.24
C ILE A 197 19.03 8.11 12.38
N ALA A 198 19.49 7.89 13.60
CA ALA A 198 19.00 8.57 14.80
C ALA A 198 20.04 9.55 15.33
N VAL A 199 19.60 10.80 15.60
CA VAL A 199 20.44 11.89 16.08
C VAL A 199 19.79 12.55 17.29
N TRP A 200 20.43 12.46 18.44
CA TRP A 200 20.01 13.17 19.66
C TRP A 200 20.71 14.52 19.76
N ALA A 201 19.97 15.58 20.09
CA ALA A 201 20.49 16.88 20.49
C ALA A 201 20.10 17.12 21.96
N GLY A 202 21.04 16.81 22.86
CA GLY A 202 20.77 16.68 24.29
C GLY A 202 19.83 15.51 24.59
N ASP A 203 19.14 15.54 25.73
CA ASP A 203 18.34 14.41 26.22
C ASP A 203 16.90 14.38 25.67
N LYS A 204 16.44 15.46 25.09
CA LYS A 204 15.02 15.64 24.73
C LYS A 204 14.74 15.73 23.25
N ASN A 205 15.67 16.21 22.42
CA ASN A 205 15.42 16.43 21.00
C ASN A 205 15.99 15.28 20.16
N LEU A 206 15.15 14.64 19.37
CA LEU A 206 15.49 13.50 18.53
C LEU A 206 15.12 13.76 17.07
N THR A 207 16.08 13.67 16.16
CA THR A 207 15.84 13.68 14.71
C THR A 207 16.09 12.28 14.16
N LEU A 208 15.13 11.77 13.37
CA LEU A 208 15.26 10.51 12.64
C LEU A 208 15.19 10.78 11.13
N TYR A 209 16.18 10.26 10.40
CA TYR A 209 16.08 10.06 8.96
C TYR A 209 15.62 8.61 8.77
N ASP A 210 14.35 8.42 8.41
CA ASP A 210 13.72 7.09 8.45
C ASP A 210 13.01 6.75 7.14
N ALA A 211 13.20 5.52 6.65
CA ALA A 211 12.54 5.03 5.45
C ALA A 211 11.08 4.65 5.77
N THR A 212 10.17 5.62 5.70
CA THR A 212 8.77 5.44 6.14
C THR A 212 7.74 5.92 5.13
N GLN A 213 6.54 5.33 5.20
CA GLN A 213 5.32 5.80 4.52
C GLN A 213 4.50 6.76 5.41
N PHE A 214 4.93 7.04 6.65
CA PHE A 214 4.12 7.78 7.61
C PHE A 214 4.95 8.53 8.66
N VAL A 215 5.59 9.66 8.28
CA VAL A 215 6.43 10.46 9.20
C VAL A 215 5.69 10.87 10.48
N LYS A 216 4.40 11.21 10.40
CA LYS A 216 3.59 11.57 11.58
C LYS A 216 3.37 10.38 12.50
N GLY A 217 3.17 9.19 11.96
CA GLY A 217 3.02 7.97 12.74
C GLY A 217 4.31 7.55 13.44
N VAL A 218 5.46 7.65 12.74
CA VAL A 218 6.78 7.43 13.35
C VAL A 218 7.04 8.42 14.47
N GLN A 219 6.79 9.71 14.23
CA GLN A 219 6.91 10.78 15.22
C GLN A 219 6.14 10.44 16.50
N ASN A 220 4.87 10.06 16.37
CA ASN A 220 4.00 9.76 17.49
C ASN A 220 4.49 8.53 18.29
N ILE A 221 4.79 7.41 17.60
CA ILE A 221 5.23 6.17 18.26
C ILE A 221 6.57 6.37 18.96
N VAL A 222 7.52 7.06 18.33
CA VAL A 222 8.85 7.29 18.89
C VAL A 222 8.78 8.26 20.06
N ALA A 223 8.03 9.35 19.95
CA ALA A 223 7.82 10.29 21.06
C ALA A 223 7.28 9.55 22.29
N HIS A 224 6.25 8.73 22.10
CA HIS A 224 5.67 7.96 23.19
C HIS A 224 6.64 6.92 23.76
N ALA A 225 7.32 6.13 22.93
CA ALA A 225 8.25 5.08 23.36
C ALA A 225 9.40 5.61 24.23
N PHE A 226 9.82 6.86 23.98
CA PHE A 226 10.90 7.51 24.73
C PHE A 226 10.42 8.53 25.77
N GLY A 227 9.11 8.75 25.93
CA GLY A 227 8.54 9.73 26.87
C GLY A 227 8.88 11.17 26.49
N LEU A 228 8.89 11.48 25.20
CA LEU A 228 9.19 12.82 24.66
C LEU A 228 7.92 13.54 24.25
N GLU A 229 7.96 14.87 24.31
CA GLU A 229 6.94 15.70 23.67
C GLU A 229 7.04 15.56 22.14
N LEU A 230 5.90 15.65 21.47
CA LEU A 230 5.80 15.37 20.04
C LEU A 230 6.67 16.31 19.19
N GLU A 231 6.72 17.59 19.53
CA GLU A 231 7.54 18.63 18.89
C GLU A 231 9.05 18.41 19.02
N ASN A 232 9.47 17.62 19.98
CA ASN A 232 10.87 17.27 20.20
C ASN A 232 11.36 16.09 19.35
N VAL A 233 10.45 15.45 18.61
CA VAL A 233 10.77 14.36 17.68
C VAL A 233 10.54 14.80 16.25
N ARG A 234 11.59 14.82 15.43
CA ARG A 234 11.55 15.22 14.03
C ARG A 234 11.87 14.04 13.13
N ILE A 235 11.00 13.79 12.13
CA ILE A 235 11.20 12.72 11.15
C ILE A 235 11.39 13.33 9.77
N ILE A 236 12.38 12.84 9.03
CA ILE A 236 12.75 13.33 7.69
C ILE A 236 12.80 12.13 6.73
N CYS A 237 11.98 12.17 5.69
CA CYS A 237 11.87 11.13 4.66
C CYS A 237 11.41 11.72 3.32
N PRO A 238 12.25 12.50 2.61
CA PRO A 238 11.84 13.16 1.36
C PRO A 238 11.59 12.17 0.22
N PHE A 239 12.26 11.02 0.20
CA PHE A 239 12.12 9.98 -0.81
C PHE A 239 12.05 8.60 -0.18
N VAL A 240 11.22 7.73 -0.75
CA VAL A 240 11.11 6.31 -0.38
C VAL A 240 11.35 5.47 -1.63
N GLY A 241 12.33 4.58 -1.58
CA GLY A 241 12.77 3.70 -2.69
C GLY A 241 11.94 2.42 -2.80
N GLY A 242 10.60 2.56 -2.77
CA GLY A 242 9.65 1.47 -2.70
C GLY A 242 9.32 1.10 -1.25
N ALA A 243 8.10 0.63 -1.04
CA ALA A 243 7.62 0.22 0.28
C ALA A 243 6.53 -0.85 0.22
N PHE A 244 5.55 -0.71 -0.66
CA PHE A 244 4.46 -1.66 -0.91
C PHE A 244 3.62 -2.02 0.34
N GLY A 245 3.78 -1.27 1.43
CA GLY A 245 3.12 -1.47 2.72
C GLY A 245 4.08 -1.72 3.89
N CYS A 246 5.24 -2.37 3.68
CA CYS A 246 6.13 -2.73 4.78
C CYS A 246 6.71 -1.54 5.58
N LYS A 247 6.78 -0.36 4.97
CA LYS A 247 7.25 0.87 5.64
C LYS A 247 6.10 1.72 6.21
N GLY A 248 4.86 1.20 6.21
CA GLY A 248 3.70 1.86 6.83
C GLY A 248 3.67 1.74 8.34
N ALA A 249 4.19 0.65 8.86
CA ALA A 249 4.34 0.39 10.28
C ALA A 249 5.72 0.80 10.81
N VAL A 250 5.80 1.11 12.10
CA VAL A 250 7.08 1.32 12.82
C VAL A 250 7.59 -0.03 13.29
N TRP A 251 8.73 -0.43 12.77
CA TRP A 251 9.40 -1.69 13.11
C TRP A 251 10.49 -1.48 14.15
N MET A 252 10.96 -2.56 14.73
CA MET A 252 11.89 -2.58 15.88
C MET A 252 13.22 -1.87 15.60
N HIS A 253 13.72 -1.87 14.36
CA HIS A 253 14.99 -1.20 14.01
C HIS A 253 14.95 0.33 14.22
N VAL A 254 13.77 0.97 14.09
CA VAL A 254 13.60 2.41 14.33
C VAL A 254 13.88 2.75 15.79
N LEU A 255 13.27 1.96 16.70
CA LEU A 255 13.43 2.14 18.14
C LEU A 255 14.86 1.77 18.59
N LEU A 256 15.43 0.71 18.01
CA LEU A 256 16.80 0.30 18.28
C LEU A 256 17.82 1.33 17.81
N ALA A 257 17.62 1.97 16.65
CA ALA A 257 18.48 3.06 16.18
C ALA A 257 18.48 4.24 17.17
N ALA A 258 17.30 4.66 17.60
CA ALA A 258 17.15 5.76 18.56
C ALA A 258 17.76 5.42 19.95
N MET A 259 17.54 4.19 20.45
CA MET A 259 18.10 3.74 21.70
C MET A 259 19.63 3.56 21.61
N GLY A 260 20.12 2.98 20.52
CA GLY A 260 21.55 2.83 20.23
C GLY A 260 22.27 4.17 20.21
N ALA A 261 21.69 5.17 19.55
CA ALA A 261 22.25 6.53 19.53
C ALA A 261 22.27 7.19 20.91
N LYS A 262 21.22 6.97 21.72
CA LYS A 262 21.15 7.50 23.10
C LYS A 262 22.23 6.90 23.99
N LEU A 263 22.43 5.58 23.93
CA LEU A 263 23.40 4.88 24.81
C LEU A 263 24.84 5.01 24.31
N ALA A 264 25.07 5.12 23.00
CA ALA A 264 26.41 5.33 22.47
C ALA A 264 26.84 6.80 22.52
N GLY A 265 25.93 7.76 22.74
CA GLY A 265 26.22 9.20 22.81
C GLY A 265 26.61 9.83 21.47
N VAL A 266 26.39 9.15 20.35
CA VAL A 266 26.69 9.59 18.98
C VAL A 266 25.52 9.24 18.06
N PRO A 267 25.39 9.90 16.89
CA PRO A 267 24.41 9.47 15.88
C PRO A 267 24.61 8.01 15.49
N VAL A 268 23.52 7.26 15.29
CA VAL A 268 23.58 5.84 14.90
C VAL A 268 22.72 5.56 13.70
N LYS A 269 23.31 4.91 12.70
CA LYS A 269 22.66 4.37 11.52
C LYS A 269 22.40 2.87 11.67
N VAL A 270 21.15 2.46 11.69
CA VAL A 270 20.75 1.05 11.58
C VAL A 270 20.19 0.84 10.19
N HIS A 271 20.88 0.06 9.37
CA HIS A 271 20.44 -0.33 8.02
C HIS A 271 20.06 -1.81 8.06
N VAL A 272 18.76 -2.10 7.87
CA VAL A 272 18.25 -3.46 7.85
C VAL A 272 18.75 -4.15 6.58
N THR A 273 19.41 -5.29 6.72
CA THR A 273 19.92 -6.03 5.56
C THR A 273 18.76 -6.68 4.77
N ARG A 274 18.99 -7.05 3.50
CA ARG A 274 17.97 -7.76 2.71
C ARG A 274 17.50 -9.02 3.44
N ARG A 275 18.41 -9.76 4.06
CA ARG A 275 18.10 -10.94 4.86
C ARG A 275 17.16 -10.62 6.03
N ASN A 276 17.41 -9.52 6.74
CA ASN A 276 16.58 -9.09 7.88
C ASN A 276 15.22 -8.55 7.43
N MET A 277 15.06 -8.06 6.20
CA MET A 277 13.75 -7.62 5.68
C MET A 277 12.71 -8.75 5.67
N PHE A 278 13.13 -10.01 5.52
CA PHE A 278 12.23 -11.17 5.51
C PHE A 278 11.63 -11.51 6.89
N VAL A 279 12.20 -10.97 7.97
CA VAL A 279 11.72 -11.22 9.34
C VAL A 279 11.42 -9.94 10.13
N GLY A 280 12.00 -8.82 9.77
CA GLY A 280 11.95 -7.57 10.55
C GLY A 280 11.08 -6.47 9.94
N ALA A 281 10.41 -6.70 8.83
CA ALA A 281 9.62 -5.68 8.11
C ALA A 281 8.22 -6.18 7.68
N GLY A 282 7.76 -7.29 8.22
CA GLY A 282 6.47 -7.91 7.90
C GLY A 282 6.43 -8.58 6.51
N HIS A 283 5.31 -9.22 6.23
CA HIS A 283 5.07 -9.98 5.01
C HIS A 283 3.57 -10.05 4.72
N ARG A 284 3.16 -10.38 3.49
CA ARG A 284 1.81 -10.84 3.20
C ARG A 284 1.64 -12.25 3.76
N THR A 285 0.63 -12.45 4.58
CA THR A 285 0.34 -13.76 5.16
C THR A 285 -0.12 -14.76 4.10
N PRO A 286 0.22 -16.05 4.25
CA PRO A 286 -0.33 -17.08 3.37
C PRO A 286 -1.83 -17.21 3.60
N THR A 287 -2.58 -17.59 2.56
CA THR A 287 -4.03 -17.77 2.66
C THR A 287 -4.46 -19.15 2.14
N ARG A 288 -5.47 -19.74 2.79
CA ARG A 288 -6.24 -20.88 2.32
C ARG A 288 -7.69 -20.44 2.20
N GLN A 289 -8.22 -20.40 0.98
CA GLN A 289 -9.52 -19.83 0.68
C GLN A 289 -10.41 -20.85 0.01
N THR A 290 -11.50 -21.26 0.66
CA THR A 290 -12.49 -22.17 0.10
C THR A 290 -13.70 -21.39 -0.40
N LEU A 291 -13.97 -21.49 -1.71
CA LEU A 291 -15.12 -20.88 -2.37
C LEU A 291 -16.10 -21.93 -2.83
N SER A 292 -17.36 -21.74 -2.47
CA SER A 292 -18.50 -22.50 -2.99
C SER A 292 -19.43 -21.53 -3.73
N LEU A 293 -19.65 -21.77 -5.02
CA LEU A 293 -20.52 -20.95 -5.87
C LEU A 293 -21.69 -21.82 -6.36
N ALA A 294 -22.89 -21.23 -6.40
CA ALA A 294 -24.08 -21.82 -7.03
C ALA A 294 -24.71 -20.82 -7.99
N ALA A 295 -25.03 -21.26 -9.21
CA ALA A 295 -25.70 -20.46 -10.23
C ALA A 295 -26.75 -21.21 -10.98
N THR A 296 -27.71 -20.49 -11.53
CA THR A 296 -28.67 -21.01 -12.52
C THR A 296 -27.96 -21.34 -13.84
N ARG A 297 -28.57 -22.13 -14.72
CA ARG A 297 -27.99 -22.52 -16.00
C ARG A 297 -27.73 -21.36 -16.95
N ASP A 298 -28.43 -20.23 -16.79
CA ASP A 298 -28.21 -18.96 -17.51
C ASP A 298 -27.16 -18.07 -16.85
N GLY A 299 -26.47 -18.59 -15.83
CA GLY A 299 -25.31 -17.93 -15.21
C GLY A 299 -25.63 -16.93 -14.12
N LYS A 300 -26.86 -16.87 -13.59
CA LYS A 300 -27.19 -16.00 -12.45
C LYS A 300 -26.76 -16.66 -11.14
N LEU A 301 -25.85 -16.02 -10.43
CA LEU A 301 -25.40 -16.43 -9.10
C LEU A 301 -26.56 -16.47 -8.10
N GLN A 302 -26.68 -17.55 -7.37
CA GLN A 302 -27.66 -17.75 -6.32
C GLN A 302 -27.01 -17.80 -4.94
N ALA A 303 -25.77 -18.25 -4.85
CA ALA A 303 -25.00 -18.23 -3.61
C ALA A 303 -23.50 -18.07 -3.89
N ILE A 304 -22.84 -17.35 -2.99
CA ILE A 304 -21.38 -17.28 -2.88
C ILE A 304 -21.00 -17.52 -1.41
N GLN A 305 -20.23 -18.56 -1.14
CA GLN A 305 -19.55 -18.78 0.13
C GLN A 305 -18.05 -18.59 -0.06
N HIS A 306 -17.41 -17.84 0.83
CA HIS A 306 -15.97 -17.60 0.84
C HIS A 306 -15.44 -17.75 2.28
N LEU A 307 -14.75 -18.84 2.53
CA LEU A 307 -14.13 -19.13 3.82
C LEU A 307 -12.62 -18.88 3.67
N SER A 308 -12.07 -17.96 4.43
CA SER A 308 -10.66 -17.58 4.37
C SER A 308 -9.96 -17.91 5.68
N GLU A 309 -8.80 -18.51 5.58
CA GLU A 309 -7.93 -18.89 6.68
C GLU A 309 -6.55 -18.26 6.44
N THR A 310 -6.01 -17.59 7.47
CA THR A 310 -4.74 -16.86 7.38
C THR A 310 -3.92 -17.00 8.65
N LEU A 311 -2.61 -16.81 8.58
CA LEU A 311 -1.75 -16.75 9.74
C LEU A 311 -1.67 -15.33 10.29
N THR A 312 -1.48 -15.21 11.61
CA THR A 312 -1.06 -13.98 12.28
C THR A 312 0.03 -14.30 13.30
N SER A 313 0.63 -13.28 13.91
CA SER A 313 1.66 -13.48 14.92
C SER A 313 1.08 -13.64 16.34
N THR A 314 1.85 -14.25 17.24
CA THR A 314 1.55 -14.25 18.68
C THR A 314 1.84 -12.91 19.36
N VAL A 315 2.57 -11.99 18.69
CA VAL A 315 2.98 -10.68 19.22
C VAL A 315 2.33 -9.49 18.51
N GLY A 316 1.40 -9.75 17.60
CA GLY A 316 0.66 -8.70 16.90
C GLY A 316 -0.43 -9.31 16.02
N GLN A 317 -1.59 -8.65 15.98
CA GLN A 317 -2.71 -9.11 15.16
C GLN A 317 -2.71 -8.42 13.79
N PHE A 318 -2.84 -9.24 12.76
CA PHE A 318 -3.12 -8.81 11.40
C PHE A 318 -4.18 -9.72 10.79
N THR A 319 -5.15 -9.14 10.07
CA THR A 319 -6.19 -9.88 9.36
C THR A 319 -6.11 -9.52 7.88
N GLU A 320 -5.86 -10.52 7.05
CA GLU A 320 -5.97 -10.39 5.59
C GLU A 320 -7.42 -10.67 5.20
N SER A 321 -8.23 -9.63 5.02
CA SER A 321 -9.70 -9.74 4.86
C SER A 321 -10.08 -10.13 3.42
N CYS A 322 -9.71 -11.33 2.99
CA CYS A 322 -9.82 -11.79 1.60
C CYS A 322 -11.25 -11.77 1.07
N GLY A 323 -12.16 -12.46 1.74
CA GLY A 323 -13.55 -12.59 1.30
C GLY A 323 -14.34 -11.31 1.48
N ALA A 324 -14.15 -10.58 2.57
CA ALA A 324 -14.86 -9.34 2.83
C ALA A 324 -14.54 -8.26 1.78
N ARG A 325 -13.27 -8.19 1.35
CA ARG A 325 -12.77 -7.20 0.38
C ARG A 325 -12.88 -7.62 -1.08
N SER A 326 -13.36 -8.82 -1.36
CA SER A 326 -13.66 -9.32 -2.71
C SER A 326 -15.11 -9.77 -2.83
N THR A 327 -15.47 -10.94 -2.30
CA THR A 327 -16.80 -11.54 -2.37
C THR A 327 -17.90 -10.64 -1.79
N GLY A 328 -17.61 -9.91 -0.71
CA GLY A 328 -18.57 -9.02 -0.05
C GLY A 328 -19.05 -7.85 -0.91
N LEU A 329 -18.41 -7.54 -2.06
CA LEU A 329 -18.69 -6.32 -2.82
C LEU A 329 -18.70 -6.45 -4.35
N MET A 330 -18.13 -7.52 -4.94
CA MET A 330 -17.86 -7.52 -6.39
C MET A 330 -19.07 -7.90 -7.23
N TYR A 331 -19.81 -8.93 -6.85
CA TYR A 331 -20.88 -9.53 -7.66
C TYR A 331 -22.21 -9.59 -6.92
N GLU A 332 -23.29 -9.42 -7.68
CA GLU A 332 -24.65 -9.58 -7.13
C GLU A 332 -24.94 -11.06 -6.91
N SER A 333 -25.46 -11.36 -5.72
CA SER A 333 -25.97 -12.67 -5.35
C SER A 333 -27.04 -12.51 -4.26
N PRO A 334 -28.15 -13.31 -4.30
CA PRO A 334 -29.16 -13.34 -3.25
C PRO A 334 -28.59 -13.80 -1.90
N ALA A 335 -27.61 -14.72 -1.93
CA ALA A 335 -27.02 -15.26 -0.72
C ALA A 335 -25.48 -15.13 -0.77
N ILE A 336 -24.91 -14.54 0.28
CA ILE A 336 -23.46 -14.34 0.45
C ILE A 336 -23.08 -14.72 1.88
N ARG A 337 -22.04 -15.55 2.01
CA ARG A 337 -21.41 -15.87 3.29
C ARG A 337 -19.91 -15.67 3.18
N VAL A 338 -19.34 -14.84 4.05
CA VAL A 338 -17.90 -14.66 4.20
C VAL A 338 -17.53 -14.96 5.64
N GLU A 339 -16.50 -15.78 5.82
CA GLU A 339 -15.89 -16.03 7.13
C GLU A 339 -14.37 -15.89 7.01
N GLU A 340 -13.80 -15.10 7.92
CA GLU A 340 -12.36 -14.92 8.08
C GLU A 340 -11.92 -15.61 9.37
N THR A 341 -10.92 -16.47 9.28
CA THR A 341 -10.30 -17.15 10.42
C THR A 341 -8.80 -16.85 10.43
N VAL A 342 -8.26 -16.49 11.58
CA VAL A 342 -6.83 -16.20 11.76
C VAL A 342 -6.23 -17.13 12.80
N TYR A 343 -5.00 -17.60 12.53
CA TYR A 343 -4.27 -18.54 13.37
C TYR A 343 -3.01 -17.85 13.94
N PRO A 344 -2.94 -17.53 15.24
CA PRO A 344 -1.74 -16.99 15.86
C PRO A 344 -0.63 -18.03 15.93
N VAL A 345 0.50 -17.76 15.24
CA VAL A 345 1.66 -18.65 15.15
C VAL A 345 2.97 -17.92 15.49
N ASN A 346 4.06 -18.66 15.65
CA ASN A 346 5.38 -18.13 16.01
C ASN A 346 6.16 -17.67 14.76
N VAL A 347 5.61 -16.71 14.04
CA VAL A 347 6.24 -16.02 12.91
C VAL A 347 6.28 -14.51 13.17
N SER A 348 7.12 -13.78 12.43
CA SER A 348 7.08 -12.32 12.46
C SER A 348 5.70 -11.80 12.08
N THR A 349 5.31 -10.64 12.61
CA THR A 349 3.95 -10.12 12.38
C THR A 349 3.73 -9.79 10.92
N PRO A 350 2.68 -10.32 10.27
CA PRO A 350 2.27 -9.93 8.94
C PRO A 350 1.90 -8.44 8.87
N THR A 351 1.96 -7.87 7.69
CA THR A 351 1.57 -6.47 7.47
C THR A 351 0.94 -6.27 6.10
N PHE A 352 0.41 -5.07 5.88
CA PHE A 352 -0.13 -4.67 4.59
C PHE A 352 0.89 -4.88 3.48
N MET A 353 0.50 -5.58 2.43
CA MET A 353 1.23 -5.62 1.17
C MET A 353 0.27 -5.27 0.05
N ARG A 354 0.63 -4.38 -0.83
CA ARG A 354 -0.14 -3.81 -1.96
C ARG A 354 -1.48 -4.50 -2.23
N ALA A 355 -2.61 -3.84 -1.97
CA ALA A 355 -3.98 -4.35 -1.97
C ALA A 355 -4.22 -5.51 -0.96
N PRO A 356 -4.05 -5.25 0.37
CA PRO A 356 -4.25 -6.28 1.39
C PRO A 356 -5.72 -6.71 1.45
N GLY A 357 -5.94 -8.01 1.36
CA GLY A 357 -7.26 -8.63 1.26
C GLY A 357 -7.78 -8.68 -0.17
N GLU A 358 -7.78 -7.58 -0.92
CA GLU A 358 -8.24 -7.56 -2.30
C GLU A 358 -7.38 -8.41 -3.23
N CYS A 359 -6.05 -8.39 -3.05
CA CYS A 359 -5.13 -9.11 -3.92
C CYS A 359 -5.33 -10.64 -3.81
N PRO A 360 -5.19 -11.29 -2.65
CA PRO A 360 -5.45 -12.72 -2.52
C PRO A 360 -6.94 -13.08 -2.67
N GLY A 361 -7.85 -12.22 -2.22
CA GLY A 361 -9.30 -12.46 -2.33
C GLY A 361 -9.81 -12.45 -3.76
N THR A 362 -9.32 -11.53 -4.61
CA THR A 362 -9.66 -11.53 -6.04
C THR A 362 -9.03 -12.71 -6.77
N TYR A 363 -7.84 -13.18 -6.38
CA TYR A 363 -7.28 -14.40 -6.95
C TYR A 363 -8.25 -15.57 -6.80
N ALA A 364 -8.69 -15.87 -5.59
CA ALA A 364 -9.57 -16.99 -5.32
C ALA A 364 -10.95 -16.82 -6.00
N LEU A 365 -11.59 -15.66 -5.83
CA LEU A 365 -12.93 -15.40 -6.37
C LEU A 365 -12.97 -15.44 -7.90
N GLU A 366 -11.99 -14.83 -8.57
CA GLU A 366 -11.94 -14.70 -10.01
C GLU A 366 -11.56 -16.05 -10.69
N CYS A 367 -10.75 -16.89 -10.03
CA CYS A 367 -10.51 -18.26 -10.47
C CYS A 367 -11.78 -19.12 -10.32
N ALA A 368 -12.49 -19.00 -9.18
CA ALA A 368 -13.73 -19.75 -8.95
C ALA A 368 -14.82 -19.37 -9.98
N LEU A 369 -14.95 -18.08 -10.31
CA LEU A 369 -15.88 -17.63 -11.36
C LEU A 369 -15.50 -18.15 -12.75
N ASP A 370 -14.22 -18.25 -13.07
CA ASP A 370 -13.76 -18.84 -14.32
C ASP A 370 -14.11 -20.33 -14.38
N GLU A 371 -13.90 -21.09 -13.28
CA GLU A 371 -14.30 -22.49 -13.18
C GLU A 371 -15.82 -22.68 -13.33
N LEU A 372 -16.60 -21.77 -12.71
CA LEU A 372 -18.06 -21.77 -12.87
C LEU A 372 -18.47 -21.46 -14.33
N SER A 373 -17.77 -20.55 -15.00
CA SER A 373 -18.04 -20.21 -16.41
C SER A 373 -17.86 -21.42 -17.33
N ILE A 374 -16.85 -22.23 -17.05
CA ILE A 374 -16.58 -23.48 -17.78
C ILE A 374 -17.66 -24.53 -17.51
N ALA A 375 -18.06 -24.71 -16.24
CA ALA A 375 -19.15 -25.63 -15.86
C ALA A 375 -20.49 -25.24 -16.52
N LEU A 376 -20.71 -23.94 -16.71
CA LEU A 376 -21.89 -23.38 -17.39
C LEU A 376 -21.75 -23.36 -18.93
N LYS A 377 -20.57 -23.61 -19.48
CA LYS A 377 -20.22 -23.39 -20.90
C LYS A 377 -20.52 -21.96 -21.34
N MET A 378 -20.23 -21.00 -20.49
CA MET A 378 -20.47 -19.56 -20.70
C MET A 378 -19.13 -18.81 -20.85
N ASP A 379 -19.11 -17.77 -21.68
CA ASP A 379 -17.94 -16.88 -21.77
C ASP A 379 -17.66 -16.23 -20.42
N PRO A 380 -16.40 -16.17 -19.96
CA PRO A 380 -16.03 -15.58 -18.66
C PRO A 380 -16.45 -14.10 -18.49
N VAL A 381 -16.40 -13.30 -19.56
CA VAL A 381 -16.87 -11.90 -19.55
C VAL A 381 -18.39 -11.85 -19.43
N ALA A 382 -19.10 -12.71 -20.19
CA ALA A 382 -20.55 -12.78 -20.15
C ALA A 382 -21.08 -13.17 -18.76
N LEU A 383 -20.42 -14.13 -18.06
CA LEU A 383 -20.79 -14.51 -16.69
C LEU A 383 -20.67 -13.34 -15.72
N ARG A 384 -19.59 -12.55 -15.82
CA ARG A 384 -19.37 -11.37 -14.97
C ARG A 384 -20.37 -10.25 -15.25
N LEU A 385 -20.70 -10.01 -16.52
CA LEU A 385 -21.74 -9.07 -16.92
C LEU A 385 -23.13 -9.49 -16.43
N ALA A 386 -23.45 -10.80 -16.48
CA ALA A 386 -24.71 -11.32 -15.97
C ALA A 386 -24.88 -11.08 -14.46
N ASN A 387 -23.79 -11.01 -13.69
CA ASN A 387 -23.81 -10.83 -12.23
C ASN A 387 -23.24 -9.46 -11.79
N HIS A 388 -23.27 -8.48 -12.68
CA HIS A 388 -22.83 -7.14 -12.34
C HIS A 388 -23.69 -6.53 -11.24
N ALA A 389 -23.07 -6.09 -10.15
CA ALA A 389 -23.73 -5.40 -9.05
C ALA A 389 -23.72 -3.89 -9.30
N ASP A 390 -24.85 -3.26 -9.48
CA ASP A 390 -24.98 -1.80 -9.56
C ASP A 390 -24.94 -1.15 -8.16
N ASN A 391 -25.43 -1.88 -7.14
CA ASN A 391 -25.31 -1.53 -5.73
C ASN A 391 -24.26 -2.41 -5.05
N HIS A 392 -23.75 -1.93 -3.92
CA HIS A 392 -22.90 -2.73 -3.04
C HIS A 392 -23.69 -3.92 -2.50
N PRO A 393 -23.36 -5.17 -2.80
CA PRO A 393 -24.21 -6.34 -2.57
C PRO A 393 -24.60 -6.56 -1.11
N THR A 394 -23.74 -6.19 -0.17
CA THR A 394 -23.98 -6.42 1.27
C THR A 394 -24.42 -5.18 2.04
N LYS A 395 -24.14 -3.96 1.53
CA LYS A 395 -24.54 -2.67 2.13
C LYS A 395 -25.83 -2.11 1.51
N ASN A 396 -26.23 -2.58 0.34
CA ASN A 396 -27.39 -2.15 -0.43
C ASN A 396 -27.42 -0.63 -0.71
N VAL A 397 -26.28 -0.04 -1.03
CA VAL A 397 -26.13 1.36 -1.46
C VAL A 397 -25.51 1.40 -2.85
N PRO A 398 -25.85 2.38 -3.72
CA PRO A 398 -25.26 2.48 -5.04
C PRO A 398 -23.77 2.80 -4.95
N PHE A 399 -22.99 2.31 -5.94
CA PHE A 399 -21.65 2.81 -6.14
C PHE A 399 -21.70 4.22 -6.75
N SER A 400 -20.81 5.12 -6.33
CA SER A 400 -20.78 6.51 -6.82
C SER A 400 -20.49 6.59 -8.33
N ALA A 401 -19.57 5.74 -8.81
CA ALA A 401 -19.19 5.64 -10.21
C ALA A 401 -18.60 4.25 -10.46
N LYS A 402 -19.30 3.39 -11.19
CA LYS A 402 -18.86 2.03 -11.52
C LYS A 402 -18.92 1.79 -13.02
N HIS A 403 -17.83 2.13 -13.73
CA HIS A 403 -17.69 1.92 -15.17
C HIS A 403 -17.05 0.57 -15.52
N LEU A 404 -17.40 -0.47 -14.76
CA LEU A 404 -16.82 -1.81 -14.92
C LEU A 404 -17.30 -2.49 -16.22
N LYS A 405 -18.55 -2.25 -16.64
CA LYS A 405 -19.06 -2.77 -17.93
C LYS A 405 -18.27 -2.21 -19.09
N GLU A 406 -17.97 -0.91 -19.06
CA GLU A 406 -17.12 -0.24 -20.06
C GLU A 406 -15.68 -0.77 -20.02
N ALA A 407 -15.15 -1.06 -18.82
CA ALA A 407 -13.82 -1.65 -18.67
C ALA A 407 -13.75 -3.05 -19.31
N TYR A 408 -14.75 -3.90 -19.12
CA TYR A 408 -14.84 -5.20 -19.79
C TYR A 408 -14.91 -5.06 -21.30
N GLN A 409 -15.79 -4.17 -21.81
CA GLN A 409 -16.00 -3.97 -23.23
C GLN A 409 -14.71 -3.47 -23.90
N LEU A 410 -14.12 -2.38 -23.40
CA LEU A 410 -12.90 -1.80 -23.98
C LEU A 410 -11.71 -2.76 -23.84
N GLY A 411 -11.61 -3.47 -22.72
CA GLY A 411 -10.56 -4.45 -22.48
C GLY A 411 -10.66 -5.63 -23.45
N ALA A 412 -11.84 -6.18 -23.62
CA ALA A 412 -12.11 -7.27 -24.58
C ALA A 412 -11.83 -6.83 -26.04
N GLU A 413 -12.21 -5.63 -26.42
CA GLU A 413 -11.94 -5.06 -27.74
C GLU A 413 -10.43 -4.93 -27.99
N LYS A 414 -9.71 -4.23 -27.12
CA LYS A 414 -8.27 -4.00 -27.22
C LYS A 414 -7.45 -5.29 -27.19
N PHE A 415 -7.87 -6.26 -26.39
CA PHE A 415 -7.25 -7.57 -26.31
C PHE A 415 -7.58 -8.45 -27.52
N GLY A 416 -8.69 -8.22 -28.19
CA GLY A 416 -9.21 -9.05 -29.27
C GLY A 416 -9.92 -10.32 -28.78
N TRP A 417 -10.55 -10.25 -27.61
CA TRP A 417 -11.18 -11.37 -26.89
C TRP A 417 -12.15 -12.19 -27.73
N ALA A 418 -12.85 -11.57 -28.69
CA ALA A 418 -13.76 -12.25 -29.60
C ALA A 418 -13.10 -13.37 -30.47
N LYS A 419 -11.77 -13.37 -30.57
CA LYS A 419 -11.00 -14.40 -31.28
C LYS A 419 -10.63 -15.60 -30.38
N ARG A 420 -10.99 -15.57 -29.09
CA ARG A 420 -10.73 -16.66 -28.16
C ARG A 420 -11.54 -17.89 -28.54
N ASN A 421 -10.86 -19.01 -28.77
CA ASN A 421 -11.55 -20.31 -28.80
C ASN A 421 -11.78 -20.75 -27.34
N PRO A 422 -13.01 -21.07 -26.89
CA PRO A 422 -13.27 -21.39 -25.49
C PRO A 422 -12.66 -22.72 -25.02
N GLU A 423 -12.38 -23.66 -25.97
CA GLU A 423 -11.87 -24.98 -25.62
C GLU A 423 -10.41 -24.92 -25.13
N PRO A 424 -10.08 -25.49 -23.97
CA PRO A 424 -8.70 -25.58 -23.51
C PRO A 424 -7.80 -26.30 -24.51
N ARG A 425 -6.53 -25.85 -24.61
CA ARG A 425 -5.48 -26.38 -25.51
C ARG A 425 -5.76 -26.18 -27.01
N SER A 426 -6.77 -25.41 -27.35
CA SER A 426 -7.19 -25.19 -28.76
C SER A 426 -6.37 -24.13 -29.48
N MET A 427 -5.74 -23.21 -28.74
CA MET A 427 -4.97 -22.11 -29.34
C MET A 427 -3.47 -22.38 -29.26
N ARG A 428 -2.76 -22.10 -30.37
CA ARG A 428 -1.32 -22.37 -30.51
C ARG A 428 -0.62 -21.29 -31.32
N ASP A 429 0.68 -21.16 -31.07
CA ASP A 429 1.64 -20.45 -31.91
C ASP A 429 2.78 -21.43 -32.25
N GLY A 430 2.68 -22.09 -33.39
CA GLY A 430 3.49 -23.25 -33.72
C GLY A 430 3.23 -24.39 -32.74
N ASP A 431 4.31 -24.87 -32.08
CA ASP A 431 4.22 -25.95 -31.08
C ASP A 431 3.86 -25.44 -29.68
N VAL A 432 3.90 -24.13 -29.44
CA VAL A 432 3.64 -23.52 -28.13
C VAL A 432 2.14 -23.37 -27.90
N LEU A 433 1.68 -23.72 -26.69
CA LEU A 433 0.29 -23.51 -26.28
C LEU A 433 0.06 -22.04 -25.96
N LEU A 434 -1.06 -21.49 -26.45
CA LEU A 434 -1.54 -20.15 -26.10
C LEU A 434 -2.73 -20.26 -25.14
N GLY A 435 -2.71 -19.43 -24.11
CA GLY A 435 -3.85 -19.30 -23.20
C GLY A 435 -4.28 -17.86 -23.01
N TRP A 436 -5.59 -17.63 -23.00
CA TRP A 436 -6.20 -16.32 -22.74
C TRP A 436 -7.10 -16.40 -21.53
N GLY A 437 -6.84 -15.54 -20.55
CA GLY A 437 -7.60 -15.42 -19.31
C GLY A 437 -7.95 -13.97 -19.00
N MET A 438 -8.96 -13.78 -18.18
CA MET A 438 -9.35 -12.47 -17.71
C MET A 438 -9.76 -12.50 -16.24
N ALA A 439 -9.74 -11.34 -15.58
CA ALA A 439 -10.25 -11.16 -14.23
C ALA A 439 -10.68 -9.71 -13.98
N THR A 440 -11.56 -9.53 -13.01
CA THR A 440 -11.96 -8.22 -12.49
C THR A 440 -10.93 -7.71 -11.48
N ALA A 441 -10.69 -6.40 -11.52
CA ALA A 441 -9.90 -5.68 -10.53
C ALA A 441 -10.78 -4.73 -9.72
N THR A 442 -10.50 -4.62 -8.43
CA THR A 442 -11.18 -3.66 -7.56
C THR A 442 -10.27 -3.20 -6.42
N TYR A 443 -10.48 -1.96 -5.96
CA TYR A 443 -9.83 -1.44 -4.76
C TYR A 443 -10.66 -0.30 -4.14
N PRO A 444 -10.81 -0.22 -2.80
CA PRO A 444 -11.61 0.82 -2.16
C PRO A 444 -11.03 2.22 -2.39
N ALA A 445 -11.91 3.21 -2.49
CA ALA A 445 -11.53 4.60 -2.51
C ALA A 445 -11.55 5.16 -1.09
N HIS A 446 -10.39 5.20 -0.45
CA HIS A 446 -10.23 5.72 0.90
C HIS A 446 -10.01 7.23 0.92
N LYS A 447 -10.62 7.90 1.90
CA LYS A 447 -10.38 9.31 2.21
C LYS A 447 -10.16 9.46 3.72
N MET A 448 -9.06 10.13 4.08
CA MET A 448 -8.61 10.32 5.45
C MET A 448 -8.52 11.82 5.79
N SER A 449 -8.14 12.14 7.03
CA SER A 449 -7.78 13.51 7.41
C SER A 449 -6.48 13.94 6.72
N ALA A 450 -6.40 15.21 6.34
CA ALA A 450 -5.18 15.85 5.89
C ALA A 450 -5.23 17.36 6.07
N ALA A 451 -4.07 18.00 6.15
CA ALA A 451 -3.90 19.43 6.14
C ALA A 451 -2.89 19.83 5.05
N ALA A 452 -3.09 20.96 4.43
CA ALA A 452 -2.14 21.51 3.48
C ALA A 452 -1.88 22.99 3.78
N LYS A 453 -0.62 23.39 3.73
CA LYS A 453 -0.19 24.78 3.87
C LYS A 453 0.21 25.31 2.50
N VAL A 454 -0.28 26.51 2.16
CA VAL A 454 0.07 27.22 0.93
C VAL A 454 0.70 28.54 1.30
N GLN A 455 1.91 28.80 0.79
CA GLN A 455 2.56 30.10 0.83
C GLN A 455 2.66 30.64 -0.59
N LEU A 456 1.88 31.69 -0.89
CA LEU A 456 1.95 32.44 -2.14
C LEU A 456 2.88 33.66 -1.97
N ARG A 457 3.81 33.85 -2.91
CA ARG A 457 4.72 35.00 -2.92
C ARG A 457 4.33 36.04 -3.96
N ALA A 458 4.72 37.28 -3.74
CA ALA A 458 4.45 38.41 -4.63
C ALA A 458 5.06 38.29 -6.04
N ASN A 459 6.00 37.35 -6.23
CA ASN A 459 6.56 37.00 -7.54
C ASN A 459 5.75 35.91 -8.30
N ASN A 460 4.54 35.64 -7.86
CA ASN A 460 3.68 34.57 -8.42
C ASN A 460 4.26 33.15 -8.35
N THR A 461 5.08 32.86 -7.32
CA THR A 461 5.45 31.46 -7.00
C THR A 461 4.71 31.02 -5.73
N ALA A 462 4.43 29.71 -5.63
CA ALA A 462 3.81 29.16 -4.44
C ALA A 462 4.55 27.90 -3.97
N THR A 463 4.68 27.77 -2.64
CA THR A 463 5.10 26.54 -1.97
C THR A 463 3.89 25.90 -1.28
N VAL A 464 3.70 24.60 -1.50
CA VAL A 464 2.64 23.81 -0.86
C VAL A 464 3.29 22.70 -0.04
N GLN A 465 2.86 22.54 1.22
CA GLN A 465 3.46 21.60 2.17
C GLN A 465 2.43 20.66 2.77
N CYS A 466 2.78 19.37 2.88
CA CYS A 466 2.01 18.35 3.59
C CYS A 466 2.94 17.21 4.02
N ALA A 467 2.77 16.66 5.22
CA ALA A 467 3.55 15.53 5.75
C ALA A 467 3.12 14.18 5.12
N THR A 468 2.99 14.15 3.79
CA THR A 468 2.72 12.95 2.97
C THR A 468 4.02 12.41 2.34
N HIS A 469 3.94 11.38 1.48
CA HIS A 469 5.12 10.68 0.94
C HIS A 469 5.01 10.39 -0.56
N ASP A 470 6.16 10.20 -1.21
CA ASP A 470 6.30 9.63 -2.56
C ASP A 470 7.06 8.30 -2.48
N LEU A 471 6.36 7.18 -2.66
CA LEU A 471 6.92 5.83 -2.65
C LEU A 471 7.42 5.37 -4.04
N GLY A 472 7.59 6.29 -4.97
CA GLY A 472 7.71 6.03 -6.40
C GLY A 472 6.41 6.27 -7.17
N THR A 473 5.33 6.64 -6.49
CA THR A 473 4.00 6.89 -7.06
C THR A 473 3.93 8.14 -7.94
N GLY A 474 4.88 9.07 -7.81
CA GLY A 474 4.87 10.36 -8.50
C GLY A 474 4.05 11.42 -7.76
N ALA A 475 3.93 11.30 -6.45
CA ALA A 475 3.16 12.20 -5.59
C ALA A 475 3.62 13.67 -5.72
N TYR A 476 4.93 13.93 -5.76
CA TYR A 476 5.45 15.27 -6.04
C TYR A 476 4.83 15.89 -7.28
N THR A 477 4.81 15.16 -8.40
CA THR A 477 4.26 15.65 -9.68
C THR A 477 2.75 15.79 -9.62
N ALA A 478 2.04 14.82 -9.11
CA ALA A 478 0.58 14.84 -9.02
C ALA A 478 0.09 16.00 -8.12
N PHE A 479 0.70 16.21 -6.97
CA PHE A 479 0.32 17.32 -6.08
C PHE A 479 0.73 18.69 -6.64
N THR A 480 1.83 18.78 -7.39
CA THR A 480 2.16 20.01 -8.14
C THR A 480 1.10 20.32 -9.19
N GLN A 481 0.60 19.29 -9.94
CA GLN A 481 -0.49 19.49 -10.91
C GLN A 481 -1.79 19.94 -10.24
N ILE A 482 -2.18 19.28 -9.12
CA ILE A 482 -3.37 19.66 -8.35
C ILE A 482 -3.20 21.10 -7.81
N SER A 483 -2.06 21.43 -7.20
CA SER A 483 -1.79 22.75 -6.65
C SER A 483 -1.83 23.83 -7.72
N SER A 484 -1.24 23.56 -8.89
CA SER A 484 -1.27 24.48 -10.03
C SER A 484 -2.70 24.78 -10.48
N GLU A 485 -3.55 23.76 -10.62
CA GLU A 485 -4.96 23.93 -11.01
C GLU A 485 -5.75 24.69 -9.93
N GLN A 486 -5.60 24.25 -8.66
CA GLN A 486 -6.42 24.79 -7.57
C GLN A 486 -6.01 26.20 -7.14
N ILE A 487 -4.72 26.53 -7.15
CA ILE A 487 -4.21 27.87 -6.82
C ILE A 487 -4.36 28.81 -8.03
N GLY A 488 -4.33 28.27 -9.24
CA GLY A 488 -4.39 29.05 -10.48
C GLY A 488 -3.04 29.66 -10.86
N LEU A 489 -1.93 28.95 -10.64
CA LEU A 489 -0.60 29.37 -11.09
C LEU A 489 -0.02 28.38 -12.10
N PRO A 490 0.90 28.80 -12.98
CA PRO A 490 1.63 27.90 -13.86
C PRO A 490 2.30 26.76 -13.07
N PHE A 491 2.35 25.57 -13.66
CA PHE A 491 2.91 24.37 -13.04
C PHE A 491 4.36 24.59 -12.55
N GLU A 492 5.17 25.26 -13.33
CA GLU A 492 6.59 25.61 -13.05
C GLU A 492 6.77 26.59 -11.89
N ASN A 493 5.72 27.28 -11.50
CA ASN A 493 5.72 28.24 -10.39
C ASN A 493 5.29 27.61 -9.06
N ILE A 494 4.99 26.30 -9.07
CA ILE A 494 4.59 25.57 -7.87
C ILE A 494 5.73 24.66 -7.40
N THR A 495 6.05 24.74 -6.11
CA THR A 495 6.90 23.77 -5.41
C THR A 495 6.06 23.02 -4.39
N PHE A 496 5.98 21.69 -4.51
CA PHE A 496 5.35 20.85 -3.50
C PHE A 496 6.43 20.20 -2.62
N GLU A 497 6.30 20.34 -1.30
CA GLU A 497 7.20 19.76 -0.30
C GLU A 497 6.48 18.73 0.56
N LEU A 498 7.14 17.59 0.80
CA LEU A 498 6.60 16.47 1.57
C LEU A 498 7.70 15.77 2.40
N GLY A 499 7.32 14.77 3.19
CA GLY A 499 8.25 13.87 3.87
C GLY A 499 8.92 14.42 5.12
N LYS A 500 8.36 15.44 5.76
CA LYS A 500 8.84 15.97 7.04
C LYS A 500 7.70 16.04 8.05
N SER A 501 7.99 15.66 9.30
CA SER A 501 6.98 15.65 10.36
C SER A 501 6.62 17.05 10.87
N ASP A 502 7.39 18.07 10.59
CA ASP A 502 7.10 19.48 10.88
C ASP A 502 6.11 20.13 9.88
N PHE A 503 5.80 19.45 8.79
CA PHE A 503 4.75 19.91 7.87
C PHE A 503 3.34 19.61 8.41
N PRO A 504 2.29 20.28 7.86
CA PRO A 504 0.90 19.97 8.20
C PRO A 504 0.57 18.49 8.03
N PHE A 505 -0.39 17.99 8.82
CA PHE A 505 -0.72 16.58 8.89
C PHE A 505 -1.03 15.97 7.51
N GLY A 506 -0.34 14.86 7.19
CA GLY A 506 -0.63 13.98 6.08
C GLY A 506 -0.79 12.54 6.57
N PRO A 507 -1.77 11.77 6.05
CA PRO A 507 -1.98 10.38 6.45
C PRO A 507 -0.86 9.47 5.94
N VAL A 508 -0.89 8.20 6.39
CA VAL A 508 -0.05 7.16 5.79
C VAL A 508 -0.25 7.10 4.27
N ALA A 509 0.85 7.07 3.52
CA ALA A 509 0.80 6.84 2.08
C ALA A 509 0.60 5.33 1.81
N GLY A 510 -0.63 4.88 1.93
CA GLY A 510 -1.11 3.51 1.79
C GLY A 510 -2.63 3.51 1.58
N GLY A 511 -3.24 2.39 1.18
CA GLY A 511 -4.66 2.34 0.87
C GLY A 511 -5.07 3.22 -0.31
N SER A 512 -4.13 3.57 -1.18
CA SER A 512 -4.34 4.45 -2.36
C SER A 512 -5.04 5.77 -2.04
N ASN A 513 -4.95 6.25 -0.79
CA ASN A 513 -5.72 7.41 -0.30
C ASN A 513 -5.11 8.77 -0.67
N SER A 514 -3.77 8.86 -0.88
CA SER A 514 -3.02 10.11 -0.86
C SER A 514 -3.56 11.17 -1.84
N THR A 515 -3.83 10.79 -3.11
CA THR A 515 -4.30 11.75 -4.12
C THR A 515 -5.66 12.34 -3.76
N GLY A 516 -6.62 11.52 -3.36
CA GLY A 516 -7.97 11.96 -2.98
C GLY A 516 -7.97 12.79 -1.69
N THR A 517 -7.17 12.39 -0.72
CA THR A 517 -7.10 13.02 0.61
C THR A 517 -6.32 14.33 0.59
N VAL A 518 -5.05 14.28 0.17
CA VAL A 518 -4.19 15.48 0.14
C VAL A 518 -4.67 16.46 -0.93
N GLY A 519 -5.16 15.98 -2.07
CA GLY A 519 -5.78 16.82 -3.09
C GLY A 519 -6.98 17.62 -2.57
N THR A 520 -7.81 17.03 -1.72
CA THR A 520 -8.92 17.73 -1.04
C THR A 520 -8.40 18.81 -0.09
N ALA A 521 -7.33 18.55 0.67
CA ALA A 521 -6.72 19.53 1.55
C ALA A 521 -6.09 20.70 0.76
N ILE A 522 -5.44 20.42 -0.38
CA ILE A 522 -4.92 21.45 -1.29
C ILE A 522 -6.06 22.32 -1.84
N HIS A 523 -7.17 21.71 -2.28
CA HIS A 523 -8.36 22.43 -2.75
C HIS A 523 -8.89 23.40 -1.69
N ALA A 524 -9.04 22.91 -0.45
CA ALA A 524 -9.49 23.76 0.65
C ALA A 524 -8.51 24.90 0.99
N ALA A 525 -7.19 24.61 0.98
CA ALA A 525 -6.17 25.63 1.20
C ALA A 525 -6.18 26.69 0.10
N ALA A 526 -6.36 26.30 -1.16
CA ALA A 526 -6.50 27.25 -2.28
C ALA A 526 -7.74 28.14 -2.11
N GLY A 527 -8.87 27.59 -1.65
CA GLY A 527 -10.07 28.37 -1.32
C GLY A 527 -9.80 29.42 -0.23
N LEU A 528 -9.08 29.04 0.84
CA LEU A 528 -8.65 29.97 1.89
C LEU A 528 -7.71 31.06 1.34
N LEU A 529 -6.78 30.69 0.45
CA LEU A 529 -5.88 31.65 -0.20
C LEU A 529 -6.65 32.67 -1.03
N HIS A 530 -7.60 32.22 -1.87
CA HIS A 530 -8.40 33.10 -2.69
C HIS A 530 -9.27 34.04 -1.84
N LYS A 531 -9.82 33.54 -0.74
CA LYS A 531 -10.56 34.37 0.24
C LYS A 531 -9.67 35.43 0.87
N ALA A 532 -8.48 35.07 1.32
CA ALA A 532 -7.54 36.00 1.94
C ALA A 532 -7.06 37.10 0.94
N LEU A 533 -6.84 36.71 -0.34
CA LEU A 533 -6.56 37.70 -1.39
C LEU A 533 -7.76 38.63 -1.66
N ALA A 534 -8.98 38.05 -1.68
CA ALA A 534 -10.20 38.87 -1.83
C ALA A 534 -10.39 39.86 -0.68
N GLU A 535 -10.13 39.46 0.57
CA GLU A 535 -10.19 40.34 1.75
C GLU A 535 -9.20 41.51 1.68
N LEU A 536 -8.03 41.31 1.07
CA LEU A 536 -7.08 42.37 0.80
C LEU A 536 -7.58 43.28 -0.32
N ALA A 537 -8.04 42.71 -1.43
CA ALA A 537 -8.46 43.48 -2.61
C ALA A 537 -9.69 44.34 -2.36
N VAL A 538 -10.70 43.87 -1.62
CA VAL A 538 -11.92 44.66 -1.34
C VAL A 538 -11.70 45.83 -0.40
N LYS A 539 -10.60 45.86 0.35
CA LYS A 539 -10.21 46.96 1.24
C LYS A 539 -9.30 48.00 0.55
N ASP A 540 -8.75 47.67 -0.61
CA ASP A 540 -7.82 48.50 -1.34
C ASP A 540 -8.55 49.38 -2.37
N SER A 541 -8.61 50.68 -2.17
CA SER A 541 -9.27 51.65 -3.07
C SER A 541 -8.70 51.67 -4.49
N LYS A 542 -7.50 51.12 -4.71
CA LYS A 542 -6.85 50.99 -6.02
C LYS A 542 -7.17 49.68 -6.72
N SER A 543 -7.83 48.73 -6.02
CA SER A 543 -8.22 47.46 -6.60
C SER A 543 -9.51 47.61 -7.43
N PRO A 544 -9.62 46.96 -8.62
CA PRO A 544 -10.88 46.83 -9.33
C PRO A 544 -11.99 46.18 -8.51
N LEU A 545 -11.64 45.47 -7.43
CA LEU A 545 -12.55 44.74 -6.56
C LEU A 545 -12.93 45.50 -5.28
N TYR A 546 -12.54 46.77 -5.19
CA TYR A 546 -12.82 47.62 -4.01
C TYR A 546 -14.32 47.65 -3.67
N ASN A 547 -14.64 47.58 -2.37
CA ASN A 547 -16.02 47.58 -1.84
C ASN A 547 -16.96 46.45 -2.34
N LEU A 548 -16.45 45.41 -3.03
CA LEU A 548 -17.24 44.25 -3.35
C LEU A 548 -17.32 43.28 -2.15
N LYS A 549 -18.30 42.38 -2.18
CA LYS A 549 -18.38 41.30 -1.19
C LYS A 549 -17.36 40.22 -1.53
N THR A 550 -16.60 39.76 -0.54
CA THR A 550 -15.62 38.69 -0.72
C THR A 550 -16.21 37.38 -1.28
N ASP A 551 -17.46 37.05 -0.92
CA ASP A 551 -18.16 35.88 -1.39
C ASP A 551 -18.51 35.91 -2.89
N ASP A 552 -18.53 37.09 -3.50
CA ASP A 552 -18.76 37.25 -4.94
C ASP A 552 -17.48 37.14 -5.78
N ILE A 553 -16.33 36.96 -5.11
CA ILE A 553 -15.01 36.92 -5.73
C ILE A 553 -14.55 35.45 -5.79
N THR A 554 -13.93 35.10 -6.91
CA THR A 554 -13.34 33.76 -7.14
C THR A 554 -12.10 33.87 -8.03
N MET A 555 -11.35 32.79 -8.18
CA MET A 555 -10.33 32.71 -9.23
C MET A 555 -11.01 32.73 -10.61
N VAL A 556 -10.67 33.71 -11.42
CA VAL A 556 -11.26 33.91 -12.78
C VAL A 556 -10.28 33.64 -13.92
N ALA A 557 -8.98 33.74 -13.62
CA ALA A 557 -7.89 33.43 -14.56
C ALA A 557 -6.60 33.07 -13.78
N PRO A 558 -5.58 32.50 -14.41
CA PRO A 558 -4.30 32.24 -13.76
C PRO A 558 -3.72 33.45 -13.08
N GLY A 559 -3.41 33.32 -11.78
CA GLY A 559 -2.85 34.43 -10.96
C GLY A 559 -3.77 35.62 -10.73
N ARG A 560 -5.11 35.42 -10.91
CA ARG A 560 -6.09 36.51 -10.76
C ARG A 560 -7.34 36.04 -10.03
N ILE A 561 -7.81 36.86 -9.09
CA ILE A 561 -9.18 36.76 -8.55
C ILE A 561 -10.06 37.85 -9.21
N GLY A 562 -11.33 37.60 -9.30
CA GLY A 562 -12.29 38.54 -9.90
C GLY A 562 -13.72 38.20 -9.54
N LEU A 563 -14.63 39.08 -10.00
CA LEU A 563 -16.06 38.92 -9.77
C LEU A 563 -16.61 37.70 -10.50
N LYS A 564 -17.35 36.83 -9.82
CA LYS A 564 -17.96 35.61 -10.40
C LYS A 564 -18.83 35.88 -11.62
N THR A 565 -19.52 37.02 -11.64
CA THR A 565 -20.45 37.42 -12.70
C THR A 565 -19.79 38.23 -13.82
N ASP A 566 -18.56 38.74 -13.60
CA ASP A 566 -17.82 39.52 -14.59
C ASP A 566 -16.32 39.33 -14.40
N SER A 567 -15.75 38.40 -15.15
CA SER A 567 -14.31 38.05 -15.08
C SER A 567 -13.38 39.18 -15.56
N ALA A 568 -13.87 40.17 -16.31
CA ALA A 568 -13.07 41.35 -16.69
C ALA A 568 -12.76 42.22 -15.46
N LYS A 569 -13.64 42.24 -14.47
CA LYS A 569 -13.42 42.89 -13.18
C LYS A 569 -12.60 41.99 -12.27
N SER A 570 -11.27 42.06 -12.45
CA SER A 570 -10.32 41.15 -11.78
C SER A 570 -9.04 41.84 -11.36
N ASP A 571 -8.32 41.27 -10.40
CA ASP A 571 -7.08 41.76 -9.86
C ASP A 571 -6.02 40.66 -9.77
N ALA A 572 -4.77 40.98 -10.04
CA ALA A 572 -3.68 40.02 -10.04
C ALA A 572 -3.17 39.75 -8.61
N TYR A 573 -2.81 38.54 -8.29
CA TYR A 573 -2.27 38.15 -6.96
C TYR A 573 -1.06 38.98 -6.58
N ALA A 574 -0.11 39.16 -7.51
CA ALA A 574 1.10 39.94 -7.27
C ALA A 574 0.79 41.41 -6.97
N ASP A 575 -0.16 42.02 -7.68
CA ASP A 575 -0.53 43.42 -7.50
C ASP A 575 -1.25 43.63 -6.16
N ILE A 576 -2.15 42.69 -5.78
CA ILE A 576 -2.82 42.72 -4.48
C ILE A 576 -1.80 42.67 -3.34
N LEU A 577 -0.85 41.70 -3.39
CA LEU A 577 0.18 41.58 -2.35
C LEU A 577 1.10 42.82 -2.29
N LYS A 578 1.54 43.30 -3.46
CA LYS A 578 2.40 44.50 -3.54
C LYS A 578 1.73 45.73 -2.94
N ARG A 579 0.46 45.99 -3.28
CA ARG A 579 -0.27 47.15 -2.72
C ARG A 579 -0.56 46.98 -1.23
N ALA A 580 -0.72 45.76 -0.75
CA ALA A 580 -0.86 45.44 0.68
C ALA A 580 0.47 45.44 1.44
N GLY A 581 1.62 45.73 0.78
CA GLY A 581 2.94 45.74 1.40
C GLY A 581 3.40 44.34 1.90
N LYS A 582 2.93 43.27 1.27
CA LYS A 582 3.22 41.90 1.67
C LYS A 582 4.13 41.21 0.64
N GLU A 583 5.22 40.59 1.10
CA GLU A 583 6.08 39.76 0.27
C GLU A 583 5.44 38.36 0.01
N SER A 584 4.64 37.90 0.96
CA SER A 584 3.92 36.64 0.84
C SER A 584 2.65 36.61 1.71
N ILE A 585 1.78 35.64 1.41
CA ILE A 585 0.64 35.29 2.24
C ILE A 585 0.65 33.76 2.46
N GLU A 586 0.36 33.33 3.68
CA GLU A 586 0.32 31.93 4.07
C GLU A 586 -1.05 31.57 4.62
N VAL A 587 -1.55 30.41 4.20
CA VAL A 587 -2.80 29.83 4.71
C VAL A 587 -2.63 28.34 4.94
N GLN A 588 -3.38 27.78 5.87
CA GLN A 588 -3.40 26.34 6.14
C GLN A 588 -4.84 25.87 6.24
N SER A 589 -5.12 24.76 5.56
CA SER A 589 -6.39 24.04 5.68
C SER A 589 -6.25 22.87 6.65
N GLU A 590 -7.37 22.48 7.24
CA GLU A 590 -7.54 21.20 7.92
C GLU A 590 -8.81 20.53 7.35
N GLN A 591 -8.64 19.30 6.83
CA GLN A 591 -9.75 18.51 6.33
C GLN A 591 -9.87 17.22 7.14
N LYS A 592 -10.99 17.05 7.80
CA LYS A 592 -11.39 15.78 8.40
C LYS A 592 -12.10 14.93 7.33
N PRO A 593 -12.05 13.59 7.41
CA PRO A 593 -12.89 12.78 6.56
C PRO A 593 -14.36 13.19 6.81
N PRO A 594 -15.19 13.25 5.77
CA PRO A 594 -16.61 13.41 5.97
C PRO A 594 -17.12 12.25 6.84
N GLU A 595 -18.19 12.46 7.57
CA GLU A 595 -18.91 11.36 8.20
C GLU A 595 -19.17 10.27 7.16
N GLU A 596 -19.20 9.00 7.61
CA GLU A 596 -19.39 7.85 6.73
C GLU A 596 -20.56 8.11 5.75
N ASN A 597 -20.25 8.06 4.47
CA ASN A 597 -21.29 8.21 3.46
C ASN A 597 -22.16 6.96 3.40
N LYS A 598 -23.24 6.95 4.18
CA LYS A 598 -24.22 5.84 4.21
C LYS A 598 -25.07 5.75 2.93
N LYS A 599 -24.92 6.70 1.99
CA LYS A 599 -25.76 6.76 0.78
C LYS A 599 -25.09 6.16 -0.44
N GLN A 600 -23.74 6.07 -0.47
CA GLN A 600 -22.99 5.58 -1.60
C GLN A 600 -21.74 4.81 -1.15
N ALA A 601 -21.34 3.81 -1.93
CA ALA A 601 -20.04 3.15 -1.82
C ALA A 601 -19.06 3.73 -2.83
N PHE A 602 -17.80 3.91 -2.41
CA PHE A 602 -16.73 4.46 -3.24
C PHE A 602 -15.68 3.39 -3.52
N GLN A 603 -15.53 3.03 -4.79
CA GLN A 603 -14.68 1.93 -5.21
C GLN A 603 -14.07 2.23 -6.57
N SER A 604 -12.79 1.90 -6.78
CA SER A 604 -12.15 1.85 -8.09
C SER A 604 -12.33 0.46 -8.69
N TRP A 605 -12.52 0.38 -10.00
CA TRP A 605 -12.84 -0.83 -10.73
C TRP A 605 -11.95 -1.01 -11.95
N GLY A 606 -11.81 -2.24 -12.42
CA GLY A 606 -11.09 -2.50 -13.64
C GLY A 606 -11.20 -3.95 -14.10
N ALA A 607 -10.57 -4.23 -15.22
CA ALA A 607 -10.44 -5.56 -15.78
C ALA A 607 -9.04 -5.76 -16.35
N HIS A 608 -8.53 -6.98 -16.19
CA HIS A 608 -7.31 -7.47 -16.83
C HIS A 608 -7.63 -8.58 -17.80
N PHE A 609 -6.98 -8.52 -18.97
CA PHE A 609 -6.95 -9.59 -19.96
C PHE A 609 -5.50 -9.99 -20.16
N CYS A 610 -5.22 -11.27 -20.11
CA CYS A 610 -3.88 -11.82 -20.10
C CYS A 610 -3.70 -12.93 -21.14
N GLU A 611 -2.57 -12.91 -21.84
CA GLU A 611 -2.10 -13.99 -22.71
C GLU A 611 -0.87 -14.65 -22.11
N VAL A 612 -0.85 -15.98 -22.11
CA VAL A 612 0.34 -16.76 -21.74
C VAL A 612 0.75 -17.68 -22.90
N LYS A 613 2.06 -17.93 -23.00
CA LYS A 613 2.69 -18.98 -23.81
C LYS A 613 3.27 -20.05 -22.90
N ILE A 614 3.05 -21.31 -23.25
CA ILE A 614 3.54 -22.46 -22.47
C ILE A 614 4.07 -23.51 -23.44
N ASP A 615 5.36 -23.84 -23.30
CA ASP A 615 5.96 -24.95 -24.01
C ASP A 615 5.40 -26.29 -23.46
N PRO A 616 4.79 -27.15 -24.27
CA PRO A 616 4.20 -28.40 -23.78
C PRO A 616 5.22 -29.43 -23.30
N LEU A 617 6.50 -29.31 -23.67
CA LEU A 617 7.57 -30.24 -23.27
C LEU A 617 8.30 -29.73 -22.02
N LEU A 618 8.48 -28.41 -21.91
CA LEU A 618 9.03 -27.73 -20.73
C LEU A 618 8.04 -26.65 -20.30
N PRO A 619 7.08 -26.97 -19.41
CA PRO A 619 5.90 -26.14 -19.16
C PRO A 619 6.20 -24.87 -18.34
N ARG A 620 7.15 -24.06 -18.81
CA ARG A 620 7.38 -22.72 -18.28
C ARG A 620 6.30 -21.80 -18.79
N VAL A 621 5.62 -21.12 -17.86
CA VAL A 621 4.64 -20.10 -18.18
C VAL A 621 5.34 -18.78 -18.51
N GLN A 622 5.07 -18.21 -19.67
CA GLN A 622 5.49 -16.88 -20.06
C GLN A 622 4.26 -16.00 -20.30
N VAL A 623 4.12 -14.92 -19.55
CA VAL A 623 3.11 -13.90 -19.83
C VAL A 623 3.62 -13.05 -20.99
N THR A 624 2.85 -12.95 -22.07
CA THR A 624 3.29 -12.28 -23.31
C THR A 624 2.60 -10.96 -23.54
N ARG A 625 1.35 -10.82 -23.07
CA ARG A 625 0.57 -9.61 -23.24
C ARG A 625 -0.44 -9.44 -22.11
N VAL A 626 -0.59 -8.20 -21.63
CA VAL A 626 -1.64 -7.82 -20.68
C VAL A 626 -2.31 -6.53 -21.16
N VAL A 627 -3.64 -6.52 -21.17
CA VAL A 627 -4.46 -5.32 -21.33
C VAL A 627 -5.17 -5.06 -20.01
N SER A 628 -4.96 -3.87 -19.43
CA SER A 628 -5.56 -3.42 -18.18
C SER A 628 -6.40 -2.18 -18.41
N VAL A 629 -7.70 -2.25 -18.11
CA VAL A 629 -8.60 -1.09 -18.23
C VAL A 629 -9.15 -0.74 -16.85
N MET A 630 -8.93 0.51 -16.42
CA MET A 630 -9.20 0.95 -15.05
C MET A 630 -10.15 2.15 -15.01
N ASN A 631 -11.04 2.16 -14.02
CA ASN A 631 -11.90 3.27 -13.63
C ASN A 631 -11.49 3.76 -12.23
N CYS A 632 -10.89 4.94 -12.17
CA CYS A 632 -10.44 5.57 -10.93
C CYS A 632 -10.90 7.04 -10.81
N GLY A 633 -11.97 7.42 -11.54
CA GLY A 633 -12.36 8.82 -11.67
C GLY A 633 -11.34 9.62 -12.48
N ARG A 634 -11.08 10.85 -12.11
CA ARG A 634 -10.17 11.74 -12.83
C ARG A 634 -8.71 11.29 -12.70
N VAL A 635 -8.07 11.02 -13.83
CA VAL A 635 -6.63 10.72 -13.89
C VAL A 635 -5.83 12.01 -13.74
N VAL A 636 -5.13 12.18 -12.63
CA VAL A 636 -4.39 13.44 -12.32
C VAL A 636 -3.14 13.57 -13.19
N SER A 637 -2.34 12.51 -13.27
CA SER A 637 -1.10 12.45 -14.06
C SER A 637 -1.07 11.17 -14.86
N ALA A 638 -1.32 11.24 -16.16
CA ALA A 638 -1.46 10.04 -17.01
C ALA A 638 -0.21 9.17 -17.01
N LYS A 639 0.99 9.76 -16.99
CA LYS A 639 2.27 9.03 -17.02
C LYS A 639 2.50 8.22 -15.75
N THR A 640 2.31 8.84 -14.59
CA THR A 640 2.51 8.17 -13.30
C THR A 640 1.39 7.20 -12.98
N ALA A 641 0.16 7.53 -13.39
CA ALA A 641 -1.00 6.65 -13.27
C ALA A 641 -0.79 5.33 -14.04
N ARG A 642 -0.42 5.43 -15.32
CA ARG A 642 -0.08 4.26 -16.14
C ARG A 642 1.04 3.42 -15.49
N SER A 643 2.09 4.07 -14.99
CA SER A 643 3.22 3.42 -14.32
C SER A 643 2.78 2.64 -13.06
N GLN A 644 1.81 3.15 -12.29
CA GLN A 644 1.28 2.44 -11.12
C GLN A 644 0.55 1.16 -11.51
N ILE A 645 -0.27 1.19 -12.55
CA ILE A 645 -0.96 -0.02 -13.04
C ILE A 645 0.05 -1.03 -13.57
N MET A 646 1.02 -0.62 -14.39
CA MET A 646 2.08 -1.51 -14.91
C MET A 646 2.86 -2.17 -13.76
N GLY A 647 3.27 -1.41 -12.75
CA GLY A 647 3.98 -1.96 -11.58
C GLY A 647 3.10 -2.91 -10.75
N GLY A 648 1.76 -2.73 -10.74
CA GLY A 648 0.82 -3.68 -10.14
C GLY A 648 0.74 -4.99 -10.92
N VAL A 649 0.67 -4.90 -12.25
CA VAL A 649 0.69 -6.08 -13.14
C VAL A 649 1.98 -6.88 -12.96
N VAL A 650 3.14 -6.22 -12.97
CA VAL A 650 4.44 -6.90 -12.77
C VAL A 650 4.49 -7.64 -11.43
N MET A 651 4.04 -6.99 -10.35
CA MET A 651 3.99 -7.62 -9.03
C MET A 651 3.01 -8.79 -8.99
N GLY A 652 1.87 -8.69 -9.69
CA GLY A 652 0.90 -9.78 -9.81
C GLY A 652 1.41 -10.96 -10.66
N ILE A 653 2.31 -10.71 -11.63
CA ILE A 653 3.02 -11.79 -12.35
C ILE A 653 3.93 -12.55 -11.38
N GLY A 654 4.67 -11.83 -10.52
CA GLY A 654 5.49 -12.43 -9.46
C GLY A 654 4.66 -13.31 -8.54
N MET A 655 3.56 -12.79 -7.99
CA MET A 655 2.61 -13.54 -7.17
C MET A 655 2.12 -14.81 -7.87
N ALA A 656 1.78 -14.72 -9.16
CA ALA A 656 1.24 -15.85 -9.90
C ALA A 656 2.26 -16.95 -10.19
N LEU A 657 3.53 -16.60 -10.44
CA LEU A 657 4.47 -17.51 -11.11
C LEU A 657 5.76 -17.80 -10.34
N THR A 658 6.23 -16.90 -9.44
CA THR A 658 7.61 -16.99 -8.96
C THR A 658 7.84 -16.64 -7.50
N GLU A 659 7.00 -15.81 -6.89
CA GLU A 659 7.25 -15.27 -5.56
C GLU A 659 6.70 -16.17 -4.47
N GLU A 660 7.59 -16.61 -3.57
CA GLU A 660 7.25 -17.38 -2.37
C GLU A 660 8.34 -17.21 -1.31
N THR A 661 7.93 -16.98 -0.07
CA THR A 661 8.82 -17.10 1.10
C THR A 661 8.58 -18.44 1.76
N SER A 662 9.49 -19.38 1.54
CA SER A 662 9.46 -20.70 2.16
C SER A 662 10.10 -20.67 3.55
N TYR A 663 9.54 -21.40 4.50
CA TYR A 663 10.03 -21.50 5.87
C TYR A 663 10.58 -22.89 6.15
N ASP A 664 11.68 -22.96 6.90
CA ASP A 664 12.18 -24.19 7.47
C ASP A 664 11.23 -24.65 8.59
N PRO A 665 10.65 -25.87 8.48
CA PRO A 665 9.65 -26.32 9.45
C PRO A 665 10.22 -26.63 10.84
N GLY A 666 11.53 -26.82 10.96
CA GLY A 666 12.19 -27.12 12.24
C GLY A 666 12.60 -25.86 13.01
N THR A 667 12.96 -24.79 12.30
CA THR A 667 13.47 -23.56 12.92
C THR A 667 12.50 -22.39 12.84
N GLY A 668 11.51 -22.42 11.92
CA GLY A 668 10.62 -21.31 11.62
C GLY A 668 11.31 -20.11 10.95
N LEU A 669 12.56 -20.27 10.49
CA LEU A 669 13.25 -19.24 9.71
C LEU A 669 12.86 -19.31 8.23
N PRO A 670 12.68 -18.17 7.56
CA PRO A 670 12.57 -18.18 6.10
C PRO A 670 13.88 -18.71 5.50
N VAL A 671 13.80 -19.66 4.57
CA VAL A 671 14.95 -20.15 3.81
C VAL A 671 15.23 -19.27 2.60
N THR A 672 14.20 -18.76 1.94
CA THR A 672 14.30 -17.79 0.83
C THR A 672 14.52 -16.36 1.35
N ARG A 673 15.74 -16.06 1.82
CA ARG A 673 16.05 -14.78 2.52
C ARG A 673 16.92 -13.82 1.69
N ASN A 674 16.90 -13.94 0.38
CA ASN A 674 17.65 -13.07 -0.54
C ASN A 674 16.97 -13.06 -1.91
N LEU A 675 17.39 -12.16 -2.80
CA LEU A 675 16.81 -12.03 -4.14
C LEU A 675 17.30 -13.08 -5.15
N ALA A 676 18.23 -13.96 -4.76
CA ALA A 676 18.61 -15.11 -5.58
C ALA A 676 17.65 -16.29 -5.39
N ASP A 677 17.02 -16.39 -4.21
CA ASP A 677 16.08 -17.45 -3.87
C ASP A 677 14.62 -16.98 -3.93
N TYR A 678 14.34 -15.71 -3.61
CA TYR A 678 13.04 -15.07 -3.77
C TYR A 678 12.97 -14.39 -5.13
N HIS A 679 12.27 -15.00 -6.07
CA HIS A 679 12.29 -14.60 -7.47
C HIS A 679 11.25 -13.55 -7.80
N VAL A 680 11.63 -12.26 -7.72
CA VAL A 680 10.81 -11.18 -8.29
C VAL A 680 10.91 -11.21 -9.82
N PRO A 681 9.86 -10.80 -10.57
CA PRO A 681 9.92 -10.69 -12.02
C PRO A 681 11.06 -9.76 -12.48
N THR A 682 11.87 -10.25 -13.39
CA THR A 682 12.93 -9.48 -14.05
C THR A 682 12.40 -8.78 -15.29
N ASN A 683 13.21 -7.92 -15.92
CA ASN A 683 12.79 -7.25 -17.15
C ASN A 683 12.46 -8.25 -18.29
N ALA A 684 13.06 -9.44 -18.28
CA ALA A 684 12.78 -10.50 -19.26
C ALA A 684 11.40 -11.17 -19.06
N ASP A 685 10.83 -11.07 -17.86
CA ASP A 685 9.53 -11.65 -17.53
C ASP A 685 8.38 -10.65 -17.73
N VAL A 686 8.71 -9.36 -17.98
CA VAL A 686 7.70 -8.31 -18.16
C VAL A 686 7.16 -8.33 -19.59
N PRO A 687 5.83 -8.56 -19.76
CA PRO A 687 5.19 -8.60 -21.06
C PRO A 687 4.95 -7.19 -21.63
N GLU A 688 4.38 -7.14 -22.84
CA GLU A 688 3.70 -5.94 -23.31
C GLU A 688 2.48 -5.64 -22.41
N ILE A 689 2.45 -4.46 -21.78
CA ILE A 689 1.35 -4.03 -20.90
C ILE A 689 0.70 -2.78 -21.47
N GLU A 690 -0.52 -2.95 -22.01
CA GLU A 690 -1.37 -1.85 -22.40
C GLU A 690 -2.28 -1.42 -21.25
N VAL A 691 -2.30 -0.11 -20.93
CA VAL A 691 -3.14 0.46 -19.88
C VAL A 691 -4.07 1.50 -20.49
N ALA A 692 -5.36 1.37 -20.24
CA ALA A 692 -6.39 2.33 -20.60
C ALA A 692 -7.22 2.73 -19.37
N PHE A 693 -7.89 3.89 -19.47
CA PHE A 693 -8.77 4.41 -18.41
C PHE A 693 -10.15 4.68 -19.00
N VAL A 694 -11.19 4.40 -18.21
CA VAL A 694 -12.60 4.65 -18.53
C VAL A 694 -13.30 5.42 -17.42
N GLY A 695 -14.45 6.02 -17.74
CA GLY A 695 -15.31 6.74 -16.82
C GLY A 695 -14.90 8.20 -16.60
N GLU A 696 -15.74 8.92 -15.87
CA GLU A 696 -15.67 10.35 -15.62
C GLU A 696 -15.11 10.68 -14.23
N PRO A 697 -14.73 11.97 -13.96
CA PRO A 697 -14.38 12.43 -12.63
C PRO A 697 -15.48 12.14 -11.60
N ASP A 698 -15.11 11.59 -10.43
CA ASP A 698 -16.06 11.27 -9.36
C ASP A 698 -16.11 12.40 -8.31
N PHE A 699 -16.84 13.47 -8.63
CA PHE A 699 -17.00 14.61 -7.73
C PHE A 699 -17.88 14.31 -6.50
N ALA A 700 -18.61 13.18 -6.48
CA ALA A 700 -19.28 12.71 -5.28
C ALA A 700 -18.27 12.21 -4.21
N PHE A 701 -17.12 11.71 -4.65
CA PHE A 701 -16.05 11.26 -3.75
C PHE A 701 -15.24 12.44 -3.19
N ASN A 702 -14.75 13.35 -4.04
CA ASN A 702 -13.99 14.53 -3.61
C ASN A 702 -13.98 15.63 -4.68
N PRO A 703 -13.61 16.88 -4.33
CA PRO A 703 -13.63 18.03 -5.27
C PRO A 703 -12.61 17.92 -6.41
N ILE A 704 -11.64 17.01 -6.33
CA ILE A 704 -10.68 16.74 -7.42
C ILE A 704 -11.27 15.75 -8.43
N GLY A 705 -12.25 14.94 -8.03
CA GLY A 705 -12.87 13.90 -8.84
C GLY A 705 -12.00 12.65 -9.03
N ALA A 706 -10.92 12.50 -8.27
CA ALA A 706 -9.95 11.41 -8.42
C ALA A 706 -10.09 10.39 -7.27
N ARG A 707 -10.17 9.10 -7.62
CA ARG A 707 -10.10 7.97 -6.68
C ARG A 707 -8.71 7.35 -6.67
N GLY A 708 -8.44 6.50 -5.67
CA GLY A 708 -7.18 5.79 -5.53
C GLY A 708 -6.94 4.76 -6.64
N MET A 709 -5.69 4.59 -7.06
CA MET A 709 -5.29 3.64 -8.10
C MET A 709 -3.93 2.97 -7.88
N GLY A 710 -3.22 3.33 -6.80
CA GLY A 710 -1.87 2.83 -6.55
C GLY A 710 -1.80 1.32 -6.34
N GLU A 711 -2.91 0.69 -5.93
CA GLU A 711 -2.96 -0.72 -5.56
C GLU A 711 -3.81 -1.59 -6.48
N ILE A 712 -4.84 -1.03 -7.15
CA ILE A 712 -5.75 -1.81 -7.99
C ILE A 712 -5.07 -2.61 -9.12
N GLY A 713 -3.88 -2.18 -9.58
CA GLY A 713 -3.17 -2.84 -10.67
C GLY A 713 -2.69 -4.27 -10.38
N ILE A 714 -2.63 -4.68 -9.09
CA ILE A 714 -2.26 -6.06 -8.72
C ILE A 714 -3.49 -6.95 -8.56
N THR A 715 -4.65 -6.38 -8.21
CA THR A 715 -5.86 -7.16 -7.95
C THR A 715 -6.38 -7.82 -9.22
N GLY A 716 -6.70 -9.10 -9.16
CA GLY A 716 -7.19 -9.87 -10.30
C GLY A 716 -6.13 -10.39 -11.27
N ILE A 717 -4.90 -9.81 -11.32
CA ILE A 717 -3.91 -10.21 -12.33
C ILE A 717 -3.45 -11.66 -12.15
N ALA A 718 -3.24 -12.13 -10.92
CA ALA A 718 -2.87 -13.51 -10.65
C ALA A 718 -3.96 -14.50 -11.11
N ALA A 719 -5.23 -14.15 -10.93
CA ALA A 719 -6.36 -14.93 -11.46
C ALA A 719 -6.40 -14.91 -12.99
N ALA A 720 -6.20 -13.75 -13.63
CA ALA A 720 -6.17 -13.67 -15.09
C ALA A 720 -5.09 -14.58 -15.68
N ILE A 721 -3.90 -14.64 -15.04
CA ILE A 721 -2.81 -15.54 -15.43
C ILE A 721 -3.20 -17.01 -15.18
N ALA A 722 -3.71 -17.38 -14.00
CA ALA A 722 -4.13 -18.74 -13.68
C ALA A 722 -5.22 -19.24 -14.63
N ASN A 723 -6.18 -18.40 -15.01
CA ASN A 723 -7.23 -18.69 -15.98
C ASN A 723 -6.66 -18.86 -17.40
N ALA A 724 -5.65 -18.05 -17.76
CA ALA A 724 -4.94 -18.22 -19.04
C ALA A 724 -4.13 -19.53 -19.07
N VAL A 725 -3.47 -19.90 -17.98
CA VAL A 725 -2.74 -21.17 -17.86
C VAL A 725 -3.69 -22.36 -18.02
N TYR A 726 -4.85 -22.33 -17.36
CA TYR A 726 -5.86 -23.38 -17.58
C TYR A 726 -6.31 -23.44 -19.04
N HIS A 727 -6.58 -22.31 -19.66
CA HIS A 727 -7.00 -22.28 -21.05
C HIS A 727 -5.89 -22.81 -22.00
N ALA A 728 -4.62 -22.56 -21.71
CA ALA A 728 -3.49 -23.11 -22.48
C ALA A 728 -3.34 -24.62 -22.29
N THR A 729 -3.46 -25.13 -21.05
CA THR A 729 -3.00 -26.46 -20.67
C THR A 729 -4.11 -27.46 -20.38
N GLY A 730 -5.31 -27.00 -20.02
CA GLY A 730 -6.39 -27.79 -19.45
C GLY A 730 -6.16 -28.19 -17.98
N LYS A 731 -5.05 -27.77 -17.36
CA LYS A 731 -4.71 -28.05 -15.97
C LYS A 731 -5.05 -26.85 -15.09
N ARG A 732 -5.84 -27.07 -14.03
CA ARG A 732 -6.22 -26.05 -13.07
C ARG A 732 -5.28 -26.09 -11.87
N VAL A 733 -4.38 -25.09 -11.76
CA VAL A 733 -3.54 -24.90 -10.59
C VAL A 733 -4.21 -23.89 -9.66
N ARG A 734 -4.41 -24.29 -8.41
CA ARG A 734 -5.13 -23.50 -7.39
C ARG A 734 -4.23 -23.06 -6.23
N ASP A 735 -2.98 -23.47 -6.23
CA ASP A 735 -1.96 -23.08 -5.27
C ASP A 735 -0.83 -22.34 -5.98
N LEU A 736 -0.63 -21.09 -5.60
CA LEU A 736 0.44 -20.23 -6.13
C LEU A 736 1.78 -20.49 -5.42
N PRO A 737 2.90 -20.21 -6.10
CA PRO A 737 3.04 -19.83 -7.50
C PRO A 737 2.81 -21.01 -8.45
N ILE A 738 2.44 -20.73 -9.72
CA ILE A 738 2.24 -21.74 -10.77
C ILE A 738 3.61 -22.13 -11.33
N THR A 739 4.25 -23.10 -10.68
CA THR A 739 5.57 -23.61 -11.06
C THR A 739 5.47 -24.70 -12.13
N PRO A 740 6.54 -24.97 -12.91
CA PRO A 740 6.52 -25.96 -13.99
C PRO A 740 6.12 -27.38 -13.56
N ASP A 741 6.50 -27.80 -12.36
CA ASP A 741 6.15 -29.13 -11.79
C ASP A 741 4.63 -29.30 -11.62
N LYS A 742 3.88 -28.24 -11.36
CA LYS A 742 2.41 -28.27 -11.26
C LYS A 742 1.72 -28.41 -12.62
N LEU A 743 2.48 -28.31 -13.70
CA LEU A 743 1.98 -28.38 -15.08
C LEU A 743 2.47 -29.65 -15.83
N ILE A 744 3.24 -30.51 -15.19
CA ILE A 744 3.70 -31.79 -15.73
C ILE A 744 2.61 -32.88 -15.66
#